data_c133816b1b2594911d475d01e12e38b4
#
_entry.id   c133816b1b2594911d475d01e12e38b4
#
_cell.length_a   1.000
_cell.length_b   1.000
_cell.length_c   1.000
_cell.angle_alpha   90.00
_cell.angle_beta   90.00
_cell.angle_gamma   90.00
#
_symmetry.space_group_name_H-M   'P 1'
#
loop_
_entity.id
_entity.type
_entity.pdbx_description
1 polymer ?
#
loop_
_entity_poly.entity_id
_entity_poly.type
_entity_poly.pdbx_seq_one_letter_code
_entity_poly.pdbx_strand_id
1 'polypeptide(L)'
;MTDCDRENILEEVGKYFDVHHRVKDFVPGLTYIPSAAPVFDRDEGMSLVNCALDFWLTGGKEAHELEYSLAHYQNKAYGTLCNSGSSANLLALAALTSERLDGRRLKPGAEVITAAVGFPTTVNAIIQLGLTPVFVDVRIPSYNADLALVDEAIGKETGAIMLAHTLGNPFNALRVKRMAEDCGLYLVTDACDALGSEYAGKHVAEYSDLSTLSMYPAHHLTCGEAGMVFTDSPMLNQIVRSFRDWGRSCFPKGTLVGTPTGYKDINTIAVGDDVVSVMGNNRKAISTFSSSYTGEIYTIGAKLIPDIKCTANHQFYILRDGEFCWKEARELKVGDMLLEHRHPKYRRIKNEPLYLNFNVYNETIRRDFEIEPTLGLGRLIGYYLSQGSLAKGKKGLSGYAENKYYSYRVDFCFNEDKTDVIDDLILQMNNVFGVSYTLRKPSSRAIEISFKSRVAYEFFKKYCGIHSFEKNLLFDYSSYEDDVLMSIVVGFLLGDGSDSRQGFALFSTSKILFSQLRQIMLWNGIYGSISIRTKDKHHPSIVNGKFVEQKHDLYTIAIYGKYAEKLSKFSFLLPPFRAKTTRTMVKEVGEYIAYPIDSIKVKDVENETVYNLEVEEDNSYHAGYVAVHNCTCATGQDGKCGKRYGWQLGKLPFGYDHKFIYSEIGYNLKTTDLAAA
;
A
#
# COMPACT_ATOMS: atom_id res chain seq x y z
N MET A 1 -27.72 11.78 -7.43
CA MET A 1 -28.22 11.44 -8.77
C MET A 1 -28.40 9.94 -8.80
N THR A 2 -29.53 9.45 -9.29
CA THR A 2 -29.71 8.01 -9.53
C THR A 2 -28.94 7.62 -10.79
N ASP A 3 -28.56 6.35 -10.95
CA ASP A 3 -27.89 5.86 -12.18
C ASP A 3 -28.70 6.21 -13.43
N CYS A 4 -30.03 6.26 -13.31
CA CYS A 4 -30.95 6.68 -14.37
C CYS A 4 -30.77 8.14 -14.85
N ASP A 5 -30.37 9.07 -13.96
CA ASP A 5 -30.12 10.47 -14.36
C ASP A 5 -28.83 10.57 -15.20
N ARG A 6 -27.81 9.78 -14.88
CA ARG A 6 -26.53 9.72 -15.62
C ARG A 6 -26.75 9.15 -17.02
N GLU A 7 -27.45 8.03 -17.13
CA GLU A 7 -27.80 7.40 -18.41
C GLU A 7 -28.56 8.34 -19.34
N ASN A 8 -29.55 9.09 -18.83
CA ASN A 8 -30.29 10.06 -19.61
C ASN A 8 -29.41 11.19 -20.15
N ILE A 9 -28.47 11.71 -19.34
CA ILE A 9 -27.50 12.74 -19.79
C ILE A 9 -26.67 12.20 -20.93
N LEU A 10 -26.11 11.00 -20.79
CA LEU A 10 -25.26 10.40 -21.81
C LEU A 10 -26.02 10.12 -23.11
N GLU A 11 -27.25 9.66 -23.03
CA GLU A 11 -28.10 9.45 -24.20
C GLU A 11 -28.41 10.76 -24.97
N GLU A 12 -28.66 11.86 -24.25
CA GLU A 12 -28.85 13.17 -24.88
C GLU A 12 -27.56 13.68 -25.54
N VAL A 13 -26.39 13.42 -24.94
CA VAL A 13 -25.09 13.70 -25.56
C VAL A 13 -24.92 12.89 -26.84
N GLY A 14 -25.21 11.58 -26.81
CA GLY A 14 -25.15 10.73 -28.00
C GLY A 14 -26.03 11.25 -29.14
N LYS A 15 -27.30 11.64 -28.85
CA LYS A 15 -28.20 12.24 -29.83
C LYS A 15 -27.65 13.54 -30.41
N TYR A 16 -27.02 14.37 -29.59
CA TYR A 16 -26.41 15.61 -30.08
C TYR A 16 -25.29 15.31 -31.07
N PHE A 17 -24.40 14.33 -30.79
CA PHE A 17 -23.33 13.92 -31.67
C PHE A 17 -23.85 13.32 -32.98
N ASP A 18 -24.87 12.47 -32.92
CA ASP A 18 -25.52 11.88 -34.11
C ASP A 18 -26.07 12.94 -35.09
N VAL A 19 -26.51 14.10 -34.56
CA VAL A 19 -27.04 15.19 -35.37
C VAL A 19 -25.99 16.17 -35.86
N HIS A 20 -25.04 16.56 -34.99
CA HIS A 20 -24.13 17.69 -35.24
C HIS A 20 -22.74 17.26 -35.72
N HIS A 21 -22.32 16.03 -35.39
CA HIS A 21 -20.99 15.50 -35.73
C HIS A 21 -21.05 14.31 -36.71
N ARG A 22 -22.21 14.09 -37.35
CA ARG A 22 -22.36 13.03 -38.32
C ARG A 22 -21.36 13.19 -39.47
N VAL A 23 -20.67 12.08 -39.82
CA VAL A 23 -19.80 12.01 -40.97
C VAL A 23 -20.62 12.34 -42.24
N LYS A 24 -20.20 13.36 -42.97
CA LYS A 24 -20.84 13.75 -44.24
C LYS A 24 -20.39 12.81 -45.34
N ASP A 25 -21.32 12.47 -46.22
CA ASP A 25 -20.98 11.66 -47.41
C ASP A 25 -19.88 12.33 -48.23
N PHE A 26 -18.88 11.53 -48.62
CA PHE A 26 -17.80 12.02 -49.46
C PHE A 26 -18.31 12.22 -50.88
N VAL A 27 -18.18 13.44 -51.39
CA VAL A 27 -18.53 13.79 -52.77
C VAL A 27 -17.25 14.13 -53.55
N PRO A 28 -16.81 13.28 -54.50
CA PRO A 28 -15.62 13.53 -55.28
C PRO A 28 -15.62 14.90 -55.96
N GLY A 29 -14.51 15.64 -55.83
CA GLY A 29 -14.35 16.99 -56.38
C GLY A 29 -15.02 18.13 -55.61
N LEU A 30 -15.84 17.84 -54.58
CA LEU A 30 -16.49 18.82 -53.73
C LEU A 30 -16.07 18.72 -52.29
N THR A 31 -15.95 17.50 -51.73
CA THR A 31 -15.56 17.30 -50.34
C THR A 31 -14.07 17.61 -50.16
N TYR A 32 -13.77 18.56 -49.26
CA TYR A 32 -12.38 18.84 -48.89
C TYR A 32 -11.77 17.64 -48.17
N ILE A 33 -10.58 17.22 -48.60
CA ILE A 33 -9.80 16.16 -47.96
C ILE A 33 -8.72 16.82 -47.11
N PRO A 34 -8.85 16.80 -45.77
CA PRO A 34 -7.83 17.35 -44.89
C PRO A 34 -6.59 16.44 -44.87
N SER A 35 -5.44 17.00 -44.61
CA SER A 35 -4.18 16.24 -44.44
C SER A 35 -4.20 15.37 -43.17
N ALA A 36 -4.94 15.81 -42.16
CA ALA A 36 -5.23 15.08 -40.90
C ALA A 36 -6.56 15.58 -40.34
N ALA A 37 -7.29 14.69 -39.69
CA ALA A 37 -8.53 15.04 -39.00
C ALA A 37 -8.76 14.06 -37.84
N PRO A 38 -9.34 14.50 -36.73
CA PRO A 38 -9.76 13.60 -35.64
C PRO A 38 -10.87 12.66 -36.15
N VAL A 39 -10.85 11.43 -35.70
CA VAL A 39 -11.92 10.45 -35.92
C VAL A 39 -12.62 10.24 -34.60
N PHE A 40 -13.89 10.55 -34.55
CA PHE A 40 -14.73 10.40 -33.35
C PHE A 40 -16.21 10.32 -33.75
N ASP A 41 -17.01 9.71 -32.88
CA ASP A 41 -18.46 9.65 -33.03
C ASP A 41 -19.16 9.90 -31.69
N ARG A 42 -20.36 9.33 -31.49
CA ARG A 42 -21.12 9.49 -30.27
C ARG A 42 -20.44 8.85 -29.04
N ASP A 43 -19.68 7.78 -29.27
CA ASP A 43 -19.12 6.99 -28.18
C ASP A 43 -18.00 7.76 -27.47
N GLU A 44 -17.11 8.43 -28.20
CA GLU A 44 -16.09 9.33 -27.63
C GLU A 44 -16.76 10.51 -26.90
N GLY A 45 -17.83 11.09 -27.50
CA GLY A 45 -18.56 12.19 -26.89
C GLY A 45 -19.23 11.78 -25.57
N MET A 46 -19.83 10.61 -25.52
CA MET A 46 -20.47 10.05 -24.33
C MET A 46 -19.42 9.70 -23.27
N SER A 47 -18.29 9.09 -23.66
CA SER A 47 -17.17 8.72 -22.76
C SER A 47 -16.58 9.96 -22.07
N LEU A 48 -16.31 11.01 -22.86
CA LEU A 48 -15.79 12.29 -22.34
C LEU A 48 -16.72 12.90 -21.30
N VAL A 49 -18.03 12.95 -21.60
CA VAL A 49 -19.02 13.50 -20.63
C VAL A 49 -19.16 12.58 -19.43
N ASN A 50 -19.14 11.27 -19.62
CA ASN A 50 -19.19 10.30 -18.54
C ASN A 50 -18.03 10.50 -17.54
N CYS A 51 -16.82 10.68 -18.02
CA CYS A 51 -15.64 11.00 -17.22
C CYS A 51 -15.80 12.39 -16.53
N ALA A 52 -16.32 13.39 -17.23
CA ALA A 52 -16.56 14.72 -16.68
C ALA A 52 -17.56 14.72 -15.52
N LEU A 53 -18.57 13.84 -15.54
CA LEU A 53 -19.56 13.69 -14.45
C LEU A 53 -18.94 13.14 -13.16
N ASP A 54 -17.83 12.40 -13.22
CA ASP A 54 -17.08 11.97 -12.04
C ASP A 54 -16.23 13.11 -11.45
N PHE A 55 -16.01 14.16 -12.20
CA PHE A 55 -15.19 15.34 -11.85
C PHE A 55 -13.77 14.99 -11.37
N TRP A 56 -13.22 13.89 -11.86
CA TRP A 56 -11.85 13.50 -11.61
C TRP A 56 -10.94 14.10 -12.69
N LEU A 57 -10.21 15.17 -12.34
CA LEU A 57 -9.50 16.03 -13.30
C LEU A 57 -8.00 15.69 -13.49
N THR A 58 -7.55 14.54 -13.03
CA THR A 58 -6.17 14.04 -13.21
C THR A 58 -6.22 12.59 -13.70
N GLY A 59 -5.07 11.95 -13.93
CA GLY A 59 -5.05 10.55 -14.30
C GLY A 59 -5.71 9.65 -13.24
N GLY A 60 -6.64 8.81 -13.65
CA GLY A 60 -7.44 7.94 -12.80
C GLY A 60 -7.82 6.64 -13.51
N LYS A 61 -9.10 6.26 -13.43
CA LYS A 61 -9.62 4.99 -13.96
C LYS A 61 -9.46 4.88 -15.48
N GLU A 62 -9.87 5.91 -16.23
CA GLU A 62 -9.81 5.90 -17.70
C GLU A 62 -8.36 5.88 -18.19
N ALA A 63 -7.47 6.62 -17.51
CA ALA A 63 -6.03 6.57 -17.82
C ALA A 63 -5.43 5.17 -17.61
N HIS A 64 -5.83 4.46 -16.55
CA HIS A 64 -5.36 3.09 -16.29
C HIS A 64 -5.90 2.08 -17.30
N GLU A 65 -7.17 2.22 -17.70
CA GLU A 65 -7.79 1.36 -18.69
C GLU A 65 -7.11 1.53 -20.05
N LEU A 66 -6.84 2.78 -20.46
CA LEU A 66 -6.13 3.09 -21.69
C LEU A 66 -4.68 2.58 -21.67
N GLU A 67 -3.96 2.72 -20.56
CA GLU A 67 -2.61 2.14 -20.39
C GLU A 67 -2.61 0.63 -20.63
N TYR A 68 -3.58 -0.08 -20.02
CA TYR A 68 -3.71 -1.53 -20.14
C TYR A 68 -4.09 -1.95 -21.57
N SER A 69 -5.15 -1.36 -22.12
CA SER A 69 -5.72 -1.74 -23.42
C SER A 69 -4.75 -1.50 -24.57
N LEU A 70 -4.07 -0.34 -24.60
CA LEU A 70 -3.07 -0.04 -25.62
C LEU A 70 -1.79 -0.87 -25.49
N ALA A 71 -1.32 -1.14 -24.26
CA ALA A 71 -0.20 -2.05 -24.07
C ALA A 71 -0.52 -3.43 -24.63
N HIS A 72 -1.71 -3.95 -24.30
CA HIS A 72 -2.18 -5.24 -24.81
C HIS A 72 -2.31 -5.24 -26.35
N TYR A 73 -2.88 -4.19 -26.94
CA TYR A 73 -2.99 -4.04 -28.38
C TYR A 73 -1.61 -4.06 -29.09
N GLN A 74 -0.59 -3.43 -28.48
CA GLN A 74 0.78 -3.39 -29.01
C GLN A 74 1.61 -4.64 -28.64
N ASN A 75 0.98 -5.65 -28.03
CA ASN A 75 1.63 -6.85 -27.51
C ASN A 75 2.82 -6.53 -26.57
N LYS A 76 2.63 -5.51 -25.72
CA LYS A 76 3.58 -5.07 -24.69
C LYS A 76 3.05 -5.35 -23.28
N ALA A 77 3.96 -5.64 -22.35
CA ALA A 77 3.58 -5.93 -20.95
C ALA A 77 3.11 -4.67 -20.21
N TYR A 78 3.64 -3.49 -20.55
CA TYR A 78 3.37 -2.25 -19.83
C TYR A 78 3.22 -1.07 -20.80
N GLY A 79 2.23 -0.20 -20.49
CA GLY A 79 2.05 1.11 -21.04
C GLY A 79 2.08 2.17 -19.93
N THR A 80 2.72 3.29 -20.17
CA THR A 80 2.71 4.45 -19.27
C THR A 80 2.24 5.68 -20.03
N LEU A 81 1.01 6.11 -19.73
CA LEU A 81 0.36 7.25 -20.36
C LEU A 81 1.00 8.56 -19.89
N CYS A 82 1.19 9.51 -20.81
CA CYS A 82 1.68 10.86 -20.55
C CYS A 82 0.93 11.89 -21.42
N ASN A 83 1.26 13.18 -21.28
CA ASN A 83 0.48 14.27 -21.84
C ASN A 83 0.78 14.59 -23.32
N SER A 84 1.76 13.94 -23.94
CA SER A 84 2.04 14.07 -25.38
C SER A 84 3.07 13.05 -25.86
N GLY A 85 3.15 12.82 -27.19
CA GLY A 85 4.23 12.01 -27.80
C GLY A 85 5.62 12.58 -27.55
N SER A 86 5.75 13.90 -27.53
CA SER A 86 7.02 14.58 -27.17
C SER A 86 7.46 14.25 -25.75
N SER A 87 6.53 14.23 -24.82
CA SER A 87 6.79 13.81 -23.44
C SER A 87 7.09 12.31 -23.35
N ALA A 88 6.49 11.48 -24.18
CA ALA A 88 6.81 10.06 -24.26
C ALA A 88 8.27 9.85 -24.71
N ASN A 89 8.74 10.55 -25.73
CA ASN A 89 10.14 10.52 -26.18
C ASN A 89 11.09 10.96 -25.05
N LEU A 90 10.77 12.04 -24.36
CA LEU A 90 11.56 12.53 -23.23
C LEU A 90 11.59 11.52 -22.08
N LEU A 91 10.45 10.93 -21.70
CA LEU A 91 10.35 9.93 -20.64
C LEU A 91 11.11 8.66 -20.97
N ALA A 92 11.01 8.19 -22.22
CA ALA A 92 11.70 6.98 -22.68
C ALA A 92 13.23 7.13 -22.53
N LEU A 93 13.79 8.23 -23.01
CA LEU A 93 15.23 8.49 -22.87
C LEU A 93 15.63 8.86 -21.44
N ALA A 94 14.83 9.66 -20.73
CA ALA A 94 15.09 9.99 -19.33
C ALA A 94 15.19 8.73 -18.46
N ALA A 95 14.31 7.75 -18.68
CA ALA A 95 14.36 6.48 -17.97
C ALA A 95 15.72 5.78 -18.13
N LEU A 96 16.36 5.90 -19.30
CA LEU A 96 17.67 5.29 -19.56
C LEU A 96 18.83 6.03 -18.87
N THR A 97 18.62 7.24 -18.35
CA THR A 97 19.63 7.98 -17.56
C THR A 97 19.58 7.67 -16.07
N SER A 98 18.58 6.91 -15.59
CA SER A 98 18.39 6.59 -14.17
C SER A 98 19.58 5.84 -13.57
N GLU A 99 19.95 6.23 -12.35
CA GLU A 99 20.99 5.53 -11.57
C GLU A 99 20.60 4.06 -11.25
N ARG A 100 19.31 3.75 -11.30
CA ARG A 100 18.77 2.40 -11.09
C ARG A 100 19.17 1.39 -12.19
N LEU A 101 19.72 1.85 -13.30
CA LEU A 101 20.22 0.99 -14.40
C LEU A 101 21.71 0.65 -14.28
N ASP A 102 22.36 1.09 -13.19
CA ASP A 102 23.76 0.82 -12.89
C ASP A 102 24.73 1.04 -14.08
N GLY A 103 25.54 0.05 -14.41
CA GLY A 103 26.53 0.11 -15.50
C GLY A 103 25.97 0.32 -16.90
N ARG A 104 24.64 0.13 -17.10
CA ARG A 104 23.97 0.32 -18.40
C ARG A 104 23.32 1.70 -18.57
N ARG A 105 23.34 2.56 -17.53
CA ARG A 105 22.70 3.90 -17.62
C ARG A 105 23.41 4.78 -18.66
N LEU A 106 22.64 5.58 -19.36
CA LEU A 106 23.17 6.64 -20.23
C LEU A 106 23.69 7.79 -19.36
N LYS A 107 24.99 8.04 -19.40
CA LYS A 107 25.64 9.16 -18.71
C LYS A 107 25.59 10.41 -19.58
N PRO A 108 25.68 11.65 -18.99
CA PRO A 108 25.84 12.85 -19.77
C PRO A 108 26.98 12.72 -20.80
N GLY A 109 26.71 13.08 -22.07
CA GLY A 109 27.64 12.93 -23.18
C GLY A 109 27.57 11.58 -23.90
N ALA A 110 26.85 10.56 -23.38
CA ALA A 110 26.64 9.30 -24.10
C ALA A 110 25.94 9.57 -25.43
N GLU A 111 26.39 8.85 -26.48
CA GLU A 111 25.89 8.99 -27.83
C GLU A 111 24.59 8.23 -28.03
N VAL A 112 23.65 8.87 -28.77
CA VAL A 112 22.39 8.26 -29.21
C VAL A 112 22.31 8.42 -30.74
N ILE A 113 22.33 7.31 -31.46
CA ILE A 113 22.20 7.31 -32.93
C ILE A 113 20.76 7.61 -33.29
N THR A 114 20.57 8.59 -34.20
CA THR A 114 19.23 9.01 -34.67
C THR A 114 19.29 9.45 -36.15
N ALA A 115 18.11 9.49 -36.82
CA ALA A 115 18.05 9.93 -38.19
C ALA A 115 18.16 11.46 -38.33
N ALA A 116 18.83 11.94 -39.38
CA ALA A 116 18.95 13.37 -39.68
C ALA A 116 17.62 13.99 -40.16
N VAL A 117 16.68 13.16 -40.60
CA VAL A 117 15.34 13.57 -41.03
C VAL A 117 14.32 12.90 -40.13
N GLY A 118 13.50 13.69 -39.45
CA GLY A 118 12.49 13.21 -38.49
C GLY A 118 11.80 14.34 -37.76
N PHE A 119 10.95 13.99 -36.80
CA PHE A 119 10.26 14.98 -35.99
C PHE A 119 11.23 15.58 -34.92
N PRO A 120 11.18 16.90 -34.67
CA PRO A 120 12.16 17.54 -33.79
C PRO A 120 12.25 16.95 -32.40
N THR A 121 11.14 16.46 -31.81
CA THR A 121 11.13 15.98 -30.42
C THR A 121 11.83 14.63 -30.24
N THR A 122 12.01 13.84 -31.29
CA THR A 122 12.85 12.64 -31.27
C THR A 122 14.32 13.02 -30.97
N VAL A 123 14.80 14.14 -31.52
CA VAL A 123 16.15 14.67 -31.26
C VAL A 123 16.23 15.53 -30.03
N ASN A 124 15.21 16.37 -29.76
CA ASN A 124 15.21 17.30 -28.63
C ASN A 124 15.35 16.58 -27.30
N ALA A 125 14.74 15.42 -27.12
CA ALA A 125 14.86 14.60 -25.92
C ALA A 125 16.32 14.20 -25.64
N ILE A 126 17.09 13.88 -26.67
CA ILE A 126 18.52 13.53 -26.55
C ILE A 126 19.29 14.74 -26.00
N ILE A 127 19.09 15.92 -26.59
CA ILE A 127 19.79 17.15 -26.22
C ILE A 127 19.40 17.63 -24.82
N GLN A 128 18.09 17.58 -24.47
CA GLN A 128 17.59 18.02 -23.17
C GLN A 128 18.17 17.22 -22.00
N LEU A 129 18.51 15.94 -22.24
CA LEU A 129 19.10 15.05 -21.23
C LEU A 129 20.63 15.14 -21.18
N GLY A 130 21.25 16.04 -21.93
CA GLY A 130 22.72 16.18 -22.00
C GLY A 130 23.39 15.01 -22.72
N LEU A 131 22.66 14.28 -23.54
CA LEU A 131 23.17 13.22 -24.41
C LEU A 131 23.60 13.82 -25.75
N THR A 132 24.40 13.09 -26.52
CA THR A 132 24.95 13.53 -27.79
C THR A 132 24.24 12.84 -28.96
N PRO A 133 23.46 13.55 -29.81
CA PRO A 133 22.86 12.95 -30.99
C PRO A 133 23.93 12.67 -32.06
N VAL A 134 23.96 11.44 -32.58
CA VAL A 134 24.76 11.02 -33.71
C VAL A 134 23.83 10.81 -34.89
N PHE A 135 23.92 11.72 -35.88
CA PHE A 135 23.02 11.72 -37.00
C PHE A 135 23.47 10.77 -38.11
N VAL A 136 22.53 9.99 -38.63
CA VAL A 136 22.70 9.18 -39.82
C VAL A 136 21.71 9.63 -40.92
N ASP A 137 22.11 9.49 -42.16
CA ASP A 137 21.24 9.86 -43.31
C ASP A 137 20.12 8.85 -43.51
N VAL A 138 19.12 9.23 -44.30
CA VAL A 138 17.94 8.42 -44.62
C VAL A 138 17.97 7.92 -46.05
N ARG A 139 17.23 6.86 -46.31
CA ARG A 139 17.05 6.31 -47.66
C ARG A 139 15.79 6.85 -48.33
N ILE A 140 15.92 7.37 -49.53
CA ILE A 140 14.79 7.72 -50.39
C ILE A 140 14.36 6.45 -51.17
N PRO A 141 13.06 6.15 -51.32
CA PRO A 141 11.89 6.97 -50.92
C PRO A 141 11.31 6.65 -49.53
N SER A 142 11.94 5.79 -48.72
CA SER A 142 11.35 5.33 -47.45
C SER A 142 11.45 6.37 -46.33
N TYR A 143 12.41 7.28 -46.39
CA TYR A 143 12.79 8.25 -45.36
C TYR A 143 13.19 7.62 -44.00
N ASN A 144 13.34 6.31 -43.95
CA ASN A 144 13.90 5.61 -42.79
C ASN A 144 15.44 5.69 -42.82
N ALA A 145 16.06 5.64 -41.62
CA ALA A 145 17.51 5.66 -41.45
C ALA A 145 18.20 4.59 -42.34
N ASP A 146 19.33 4.96 -42.95
CA ASP A 146 20.20 3.99 -43.64
C ASP A 146 20.89 3.11 -42.60
N LEU A 147 20.48 1.84 -42.52
CA LEU A 147 20.98 0.89 -41.55
C LEU A 147 22.46 0.50 -41.73
N ALA A 148 23.07 0.80 -42.87
CA ALA A 148 24.52 0.65 -43.03
C ALA A 148 25.24 1.78 -42.29
N LEU A 149 24.72 3.01 -42.38
CA LEU A 149 25.25 4.15 -41.62
C LEU A 149 25.00 4.04 -40.11
N VAL A 150 23.87 3.43 -39.73
CA VAL A 150 23.63 3.12 -38.30
C VAL A 150 24.70 2.19 -37.74
N ASP A 151 25.05 1.14 -38.50
CA ASP A 151 26.09 0.15 -38.12
C ASP A 151 27.47 0.82 -38.00
N GLU A 152 27.83 1.66 -39.02
CA GLU A 152 29.09 2.41 -39.01
C GLU A 152 29.20 3.46 -37.89
N ALA A 153 28.06 4.00 -37.41
CA ALA A 153 28.01 5.00 -36.38
C ALA A 153 28.14 4.43 -34.97
N ILE A 154 28.03 3.12 -34.78
CA ILE A 154 28.17 2.48 -33.46
C ILE A 154 29.62 2.58 -32.97
N GLY A 155 29.84 3.33 -31.91
CA GLY A 155 31.14 3.54 -31.27
C GLY A 155 31.16 3.16 -29.79
N LYS A 156 32.26 3.44 -29.13
CA LYS A 156 32.44 3.12 -27.69
C LYS A 156 31.56 3.95 -26.76
N GLU A 157 31.20 5.16 -27.17
CA GLU A 157 30.37 6.08 -26.42
C GLU A 157 28.88 5.92 -26.74
N THR A 158 28.55 5.08 -27.73
CA THR A 158 27.18 4.81 -28.14
C THR A 158 26.46 4.02 -27.02
N GLY A 159 25.37 4.57 -26.51
CA GLY A 159 24.55 3.94 -25.45
C GLY A 159 23.15 3.52 -25.90
N ALA A 160 22.63 4.17 -26.97
CA ALA A 160 21.30 3.86 -27.47
C ALA A 160 21.16 4.16 -28.97
N ILE A 161 20.18 3.52 -29.59
CA ILE A 161 19.66 3.83 -30.91
C ILE A 161 18.23 4.32 -30.74
N MET A 162 17.91 5.53 -31.24
CA MET A 162 16.55 6.09 -31.22
C MET A 162 16.12 6.46 -32.65
N LEU A 163 15.21 5.68 -33.20
CA LEU A 163 14.74 5.84 -34.58
C LEU A 163 13.21 5.90 -34.63
N ALA A 164 12.69 6.75 -35.55
CA ALA A 164 11.25 6.77 -35.84
C ALA A 164 10.90 5.80 -36.98
N HIS A 165 9.70 5.23 -36.90
CA HIS A 165 9.05 4.56 -38.03
C HIS A 165 8.39 5.65 -38.88
N THR A 166 9.18 6.24 -39.78
CA THR A 166 8.86 7.50 -40.50
C THR A 166 7.57 7.39 -41.29
N LEU A 167 6.61 8.27 -40.97
CA LEU A 167 5.27 8.32 -41.60
C LEU A 167 4.51 6.97 -41.53
N GLY A 168 4.72 6.21 -40.47
CA GLY A 168 4.10 4.89 -40.29
C GLY A 168 4.74 3.76 -41.09
N ASN A 169 5.81 4.03 -41.83
CA ASN A 169 6.52 3.04 -42.61
C ASN A 169 7.62 2.38 -41.79
N PRO A 170 7.50 1.07 -41.44
CA PRO A 170 8.49 0.41 -40.62
C PRO A 170 9.86 0.31 -41.26
N PHE A 171 10.92 0.67 -40.56
CA PHE A 171 12.27 0.25 -40.95
C PHE A 171 12.47 -1.24 -40.62
N ASN A 172 13.60 -1.83 -41.07
CA ASN A 172 13.93 -3.22 -40.71
C ASN A 172 14.22 -3.35 -39.20
N ALA A 173 13.11 -3.43 -38.42
CA ALA A 173 13.15 -3.45 -36.95
C ALA A 173 13.93 -4.64 -36.39
N LEU A 174 13.85 -5.81 -37.05
CA LEU A 174 14.58 -7.01 -36.66
C LEU A 174 16.10 -6.82 -36.76
N ARG A 175 16.57 -6.15 -37.82
CA ARG A 175 18.01 -5.86 -38.01
C ARG A 175 18.49 -4.88 -36.95
N VAL A 176 17.77 -3.79 -36.71
CA VAL A 176 18.16 -2.79 -35.68
C VAL A 176 18.14 -3.38 -34.27
N LYS A 177 17.15 -4.22 -33.95
CA LYS A 177 17.11 -4.95 -32.68
C LYS A 177 18.37 -5.80 -32.49
N ARG A 178 18.78 -6.59 -33.50
CA ARG A 178 19.99 -7.39 -33.40
C ARG A 178 21.25 -6.53 -33.23
N MET A 179 21.37 -5.43 -33.97
CA MET A 179 22.51 -4.50 -33.82
C MET A 179 22.57 -3.95 -32.39
N ALA A 180 21.44 -3.58 -31.80
CA ALA A 180 21.38 -3.10 -30.43
C ALA A 180 21.76 -4.21 -29.44
N GLU A 181 21.22 -5.42 -29.60
CA GLU A 181 21.50 -6.57 -28.72
C GLU A 181 22.99 -7.00 -28.80
N ASP A 182 23.55 -7.11 -30.01
CA ASP A 182 24.94 -7.53 -30.24
C ASP A 182 25.96 -6.54 -29.62
N CYS A 183 25.61 -5.25 -29.61
CA CYS A 183 26.45 -4.18 -29.08
C CYS A 183 26.08 -3.75 -27.64
N GLY A 184 25.07 -4.36 -27.00
CA GLY A 184 24.62 -4.03 -25.64
C GLY A 184 23.96 -2.65 -25.50
N LEU A 185 23.40 -2.11 -26.61
CA LEU A 185 22.74 -0.81 -26.69
C LEU A 185 21.27 -0.92 -26.31
N TYR A 186 20.68 0.21 -25.89
CA TYR A 186 19.22 0.31 -25.81
C TYR A 186 18.64 0.67 -27.18
N LEU A 187 17.48 0.07 -27.51
CA LEU A 187 16.69 0.45 -28.68
C LEU A 187 15.42 1.17 -28.23
N VAL A 188 15.31 2.43 -28.60
CA VAL A 188 14.10 3.26 -28.44
C VAL A 188 13.49 3.49 -29.81
N THR A 189 12.19 3.19 -29.98
CA THR A 189 11.49 3.45 -31.23
C THR A 189 10.42 4.52 -31.05
N ASP A 190 10.48 5.55 -31.88
CA ASP A 190 9.41 6.53 -31.99
C ASP A 190 8.37 5.98 -32.96
N ALA A 191 7.25 5.50 -32.44
CA ALA A 191 6.14 4.94 -33.21
C ALA A 191 4.92 5.88 -33.23
N CYS A 192 5.10 7.19 -33.03
CA CYS A 192 4.02 8.16 -33.01
C CYS A 192 3.16 8.11 -34.30
N ASP A 193 3.76 7.85 -35.44
CA ASP A 193 3.07 7.69 -36.74
C ASP A 193 2.74 6.22 -37.08
N ALA A 194 3.03 5.26 -36.21
CA ALA A 194 3.09 3.84 -36.57
C ALA A 194 2.26 2.92 -35.65
N LEU A 195 1.20 3.44 -35.00
CA LEU A 195 0.27 2.61 -34.27
C LEU A 195 -0.36 1.54 -35.16
N GLY A 196 -0.27 0.27 -34.77
CA GLY A 196 -0.77 -0.85 -35.57
C GLY A 196 0.09 -1.25 -36.78
N SER A 197 1.19 -0.52 -37.06
CA SER A 197 2.14 -0.95 -38.10
C SER A 197 2.88 -2.20 -37.65
N GLU A 198 3.07 -3.12 -38.62
CA GLU A 198 3.73 -4.40 -38.38
C GLU A 198 4.99 -4.55 -39.25
N TYR A 199 5.99 -5.21 -38.70
CA TYR A 199 7.16 -5.69 -39.42
C TYR A 199 7.33 -7.19 -39.20
N ALA A 200 7.41 -7.98 -40.27
CA ALA A 200 7.53 -9.44 -40.20
C ALA A 200 6.47 -10.12 -39.28
N GLY A 201 5.22 -9.61 -39.31
CA GLY A 201 4.08 -10.16 -38.57
C GLY A 201 4.04 -9.84 -37.06
N LYS A 202 4.77 -8.81 -36.64
CA LYS A 202 4.76 -8.31 -35.26
C LYS A 202 4.61 -6.79 -35.27
N HIS A 203 3.92 -6.28 -34.23
CA HIS A 203 3.86 -4.83 -34.03
C HIS A 203 5.26 -4.23 -33.88
N VAL A 204 5.47 -3.06 -34.47
CA VAL A 204 6.81 -2.41 -34.46
C VAL A 204 7.31 -2.15 -33.04
N ALA A 205 6.42 -1.93 -32.07
CA ALA A 205 6.74 -1.76 -30.66
C ALA A 205 7.41 -2.99 -30.03
N GLU A 206 7.17 -4.22 -30.53
CA GLU A 206 7.73 -5.45 -29.97
C GLU A 206 9.24 -5.59 -30.16
N TYR A 207 9.83 -4.80 -31.04
CA TYR A 207 11.26 -4.90 -31.37
C TYR A 207 12.16 -4.06 -30.46
N SER A 208 11.62 -3.17 -29.64
CA SER A 208 12.39 -2.20 -28.84
C SER A 208 12.29 -2.42 -27.33
N ASP A 209 13.28 -1.93 -26.59
CA ASP A 209 13.26 -1.84 -25.13
C ASP A 209 12.17 -0.87 -24.67
N LEU A 210 12.06 0.28 -25.36
CA LEU A 210 11.05 1.31 -25.17
C LEU A 210 10.49 1.75 -26.51
N SER A 211 9.16 1.82 -26.63
CA SER A 211 8.49 2.40 -27.79
C SER A 211 7.60 3.55 -27.37
N THR A 212 7.51 4.61 -28.15
CA THR A 212 6.70 5.77 -27.84
C THR A 212 5.56 5.95 -28.82
N LEU A 213 4.45 6.52 -28.34
CA LEU A 213 3.25 6.79 -29.12
C LEU A 213 2.79 8.22 -28.87
N SER A 214 2.21 8.85 -29.88
CA SER A 214 1.46 10.09 -29.77
C SER A 214 -0.01 9.87 -30.12
N MET A 215 -0.88 10.53 -29.37
CA MET A 215 -2.33 10.59 -29.61
C MET A 215 -2.77 12.04 -29.88
N TYR A 216 -1.87 12.84 -30.45
CA TYR A 216 -2.22 14.16 -30.99
C TYR A 216 -3.23 13.99 -32.14
N PRO A 217 -4.14 14.95 -32.39
CA PRO A 217 -5.23 14.80 -33.37
C PRO A 217 -4.84 14.44 -34.80
N ALA A 218 -3.58 14.63 -35.18
CA ALA A 218 -3.06 14.21 -36.50
C ALA A 218 -2.68 12.72 -36.58
N HIS A 219 -2.65 12.00 -35.45
CA HIS A 219 -2.28 10.58 -35.38
C HIS A 219 -3.52 9.67 -35.40
N HIS A 220 -3.35 8.40 -35.02
CA HIS A 220 -4.35 7.33 -35.23
C HIS A 220 -5.48 7.33 -34.20
N LEU A 221 -5.25 7.89 -32.99
CA LEU A 221 -6.24 7.98 -31.92
C LEU A 221 -6.54 9.44 -31.59
N THR A 222 -7.82 9.71 -31.32
CA THR A 222 -8.32 11.04 -30.96
C THR A 222 -8.56 11.13 -29.46
N CYS A 223 -7.59 11.68 -28.71
CA CYS A 223 -7.77 11.92 -27.28
C CYS A 223 -7.36 13.35 -26.86
N GLY A 224 -7.31 14.28 -27.84
CA GLY A 224 -6.84 15.65 -27.62
C GLY A 224 -5.32 15.73 -27.52
N GLU A 225 -4.76 15.62 -26.31
CA GLU A 225 -3.32 15.65 -26.06
C GLU A 225 -2.90 14.50 -25.14
N ALA A 226 -2.31 13.47 -25.72
CA ALA A 226 -1.70 12.39 -24.95
C ALA A 226 -0.54 11.72 -25.70
N GLY A 227 0.22 10.92 -24.97
CA GLY A 227 1.26 10.03 -25.48
C GLY A 227 1.44 8.84 -24.56
N MET A 228 2.17 7.83 -24.99
CA MET A 228 2.42 6.63 -24.20
C MET A 228 3.83 6.11 -24.43
N VAL A 229 4.41 5.54 -23.37
CA VAL A 229 5.66 4.77 -23.44
C VAL A 229 5.35 3.32 -23.17
N PHE A 230 5.75 2.43 -24.07
CA PHE A 230 5.59 0.98 -23.94
C PHE A 230 6.90 0.29 -23.64
N THR A 231 6.86 -0.75 -22.80
CA THR A 231 8.00 -1.62 -22.51
C THR A 231 7.56 -2.99 -22.01
N ASP A 232 8.42 -4.01 -22.15
CA ASP A 232 8.23 -5.31 -21.53
C ASP A 232 8.99 -5.41 -20.21
N SER A 233 9.89 -4.48 -19.92
CA SER A 233 10.69 -4.46 -18.71
C SER A 233 9.92 -3.85 -17.54
N PRO A 234 9.65 -4.61 -16.46
CA PRO A 234 9.03 -4.05 -15.27
C PRO A 234 9.89 -2.95 -14.63
N MET A 235 11.22 -3.05 -14.71
CA MET A 235 12.13 -2.03 -14.23
C MET A 235 12.03 -0.73 -15.03
N LEU A 236 12.08 -0.80 -16.37
CA LEU A 236 11.95 0.39 -17.20
C LEU A 236 10.58 1.06 -17.03
N ASN A 237 9.49 0.27 -16.93
CA ASN A 237 8.16 0.81 -16.67
C ASN A 237 8.09 1.63 -15.37
N GLN A 238 8.71 1.11 -14.29
CA GLN A 238 8.75 1.82 -13.01
C GLN A 238 9.58 3.09 -13.07
N ILE A 239 10.73 3.03 -13.76
CA ILE A 239 11.56 4.21 -13.93
C ILE A 239 10.81 5.26 -14.74
N VAL A 240 10.16 4.88 -15.85
CA VAL A 240 9.31 5.78 -16.67
C VAL A 240 8.20 6.40 -15.80
N ARG A 241 7.47 5.61 -15.01
CA ARG A 241 6.44 6.10 -14.09
C ARG A 241 7.03 7.05 -13.03
N SER A 242 8.19 6.71 -12.47
CA SER A 242 8.88 7.58 -11.53
C SER A 242 9.22 8.94 -12.15
N PHE A 243 9.83 8.97 -13.34
CA PHE A 243 10.11 10.22 -14.04
C PHE A 243 8.85 10.99 -14.42
N ARG A 244 7.77 10.30 -14.83
CA ARG A 244 6.48 10.93 -15.10
C ARG A 244 5.87 11.57 -13.85
N ASP A 245 6.03 10.93 -12.69
CA ASP A 245 5.35 11.23 -11.43
C ASP A 245 6.32 11.77 -10.37
N TRP A 246 7.20 12.70 -10.72
CA TRP A 246 8.11 13.47 -9.84
C TRP A 246 9.20 12.66 -9.09
N GLY A 247 9.40 11.35 -9.30
CA GLY A 247 10.50 10.60 -8.68
C GLY A 247 10.24 10.02 -7.29
N ARG A 248 9.15 9.29 -7.04
CA ARG A 248 8.61 8.85 -5.74
C ARG A 248 9.24 7.61 -5.08
N SER A 249 9.08 7.45 -3.74
CA SER A 249 9.66 6.43 -2.84
C SER A 249 8.64 5.54 -2.10
N CYS A 250 9.01 4.33 -1.59
CA CYS A 250 8.07 3.27 -1.14
C CYS A 250 8.55 2.36 0.01
N PHE A 251 7.64 1.50 0.56
CA PHE A 251 7.86 0.46 1.58
C PHE A 251 7.69 -0.96 1.02
N PRO A 252 8.44 -1.97 1.51
CA PRO A 252 8.23 -3.38 1.16
C PRO A 252 6.89 -3.94 1.64
N LYS A 253 6.44 -5.04 1.00
CA LYS A 253 5.28 -5.83 1.42
C LYS A 253 5.37 -6.24 2.89
N GLY A 254 4.21 -6.24 3.58
CA GLY A 254 4.12 -6.62 4.98
C GLY A 254 4.44 -5.49 5.96
N THR A 255 4.76 -4.27 5.48
CA THR A 255 4.84 -3.09 6.35
C THR A 255 3.47 -2.78 6.92
N LEU A 256 3.39 -2.61 8.23
CA LEU A 256 2.13 -2.32 8.92
C LEU A 256 1.76 -0.85 8.84
N VAL A 257 0.55 -0.55 8.40
CA VAL A 257 -0.04 0.80 8.37
C VAL A 257 -1.02 0.96 9.50
N GLY A 258 -0.89 2.03 10.27
CA GLY A 258 -1.79 2.37 11.39
C GLY A 258 -3.18 2.77 10.88
N THR A 259 -4.22 2.14 11.44
CA THR A 259 -5.63 2.46 11.20
C THR A 259 -6.34 2.75 12.52
N PRO A 260 -7.54 3.36 12.52
CA PRO A 260 -8.29 3.60 13.76
C PRO A 260 -8.58 2.34 14.57
N THR A 261 -8.65 1.19 13.93
CA THR A 261 -9.00 -0.10 14.54
C THR A 261 -7.85 -1.11 14.55
N GLY A 262 -6.60 -0.65 14.59
CA GLY A 262 -5.39 -1.48 14.63
C GLY A 262 -4.44 -1.19 13.47
N TYR A 263 -3.76 -2.21 13.00
CA TYR A 263 -2.82 -2.10 11.89
C TYR A 263 -3.20 -3.07 10.78
N LYS A 264 -3.05 -2.63 9.52
CA LYS A 264 -3.20 -3.46 8.32
C LYS A 264 -1.88 -3.55 7.57
N ASP A 265 -1.65 -4.65 6.85
CA ASP A 265 -0.52 -4.72 5.93
C ASP A 265 -0.71 -3.70 4.79
N ILE A 266 0.34 -2.96 4.43
CA ILE A 266 0.28 -1.89 3.43
C ILE A 266 -0.28 -2.37 2.08
N ASN A 267 0.02 -3.61 1.70
CA ASN A 267 -0.49 -4.22 0.47
C ASN A 267 -1.98 -4.59 0.51
N THR A 268 -2.65 -4.42 1.66
CA THR A 268 -4.10 -4.65 1.83
C THR A 268 -4.89 -3.37 2.04
N ILE A 269 -4.22 -2.23 2.10
CA ILE A 269 -4.88 -0.93 2.17
C ILE A 269 -5.47 -0.61 0.79
N ALA A 270 -6.73 -0.22 0.77
CA ALA A 270 -7.47 0.20 -0.41
C ALA A 270 -7.77 1.71 -0.37
N VAL A 271 -8.07 2.29 -1.53
CA VAL A 271 -8.59 3.66 -1.62
C VAL A 271 -9.88 3.76 -0.82
N GLY A 272 -9.99 4.79 0.02
CA GLY A 272 -11.10 4.99 0.94
C GLY A 272 -10.92 4.38 2.33
N ASP A 273 -9.89 3.55 2.56
CA ASP A 273 -9.55 3.06 3.90
C ASP A 273 -9.11 4.20 4.81
N ASP A 274 -9.46 4.08 6.09
CA ASP A 274 -9.02 5.01 7.13
C ASP A 274 -7.61 4.67 7.62
N VAL A 275 -6.73 5.65 7.67
CA VAL A 275 -5.37 5.55 8.21
C VAL A 275 -5.08 6.65 9.24
N VAL A 276 -4.18 6.37 10.17
CA VAL A 276 -3.80 7.33 11.21
C VAL A 276 -2.62 8.18 10.74
N SER A 277 -2.81 9.49 10.70
CA SER A 277 -1.78 10.44 10.29
C SER A 277 -0.76 10.74 11.41
N VAL A 278 0.33 11.41 11.04
CA VAL A 278 1.34 11.90 12.00
C VAL A 278 0.75 12.80 13.09
N MET A 279 -0.32 13.53 12.77
CA MET A 279 -1.03 14.41 13.69
C MET A 279 -2.04 13.70 14.59
N GLY A 280 -2.16 12.37 14.49
CA GLY A 280 -3.13 11.56 15.22
C GLY A 280 -4.57 11.69 14.70
N ASN A 281 -4.77 12.24 13.50
CA ASN A 281 -6.08 12.32 12.85
C ASN A 281 -6.39 11.04 12.10
N ASN A 282 -7.69 10.75 11.93
CA ASN A 282 -8.16 9.77 10.96
C ASN A 282 -8.26 10.44 9.59
N ARG A 283 -7.64 9.84 8.57
CA ARG A 283 -7.57 10.34 7.19
C ARG A 283 -7.82 9.22 6.20
N LYS A 284 -8.38 9.55 5.05
CA LYS A 284 -8.60 8.59 3.97
C LYS A 284 -7.32 8.35 3.17
N ALA A 285 -7.05 7.10 2.85
CA ALA A 285 -6.12 6.76 1.79
C ALA A 285 -6.80 7.09 0.45
N ILE A 286 -6.32 8.11 -0.24
CA ILE A 286 -6.93 8.58 -1.51
C ILE A 286 -6.29 7.92 -2.72
N SER A 287 -5.12 7.33 -2.58
CA SER A 287 -4.47 6.51 -3.60
C SER A 287 -3.56 5.46 -2.96
N THR A 288 -3.37 4.33 -3.64
CA THR A 288 -2.45 3.27 -3.24
C THR A 288 -1.52 2.94 -4.40
N PHE A 289 -0.24 2.75 -4.11
CA PHE A 289 0.78 2.49 -5.12
C PHE A 289 1.51 1.19 -4.79
N SER A 290 1.84 0.43 -5.84
CA SER A 290 2.76 -0.69 -5.73
C SER A 290 3.70 -0.69 -6.92
N SER A 291 4.96 -1.03 -6.68
CA SER A 291 5.95 -1.17 -7.73
C SER A 291 6.99 -2.22 -7.34
N SER A 292 7.67 -2.83 -8.32
CA SER A 292 8.86 -3.63 -8.03
C SER A 292 10.06 -2.67 -7.89
N TYR A 293 10.89 -2.85 -6.92
CA TYR A 293 12.02 -2.00 -6.57
C TYR A 293 13.33 -2.80 -6.64
N THR A 294 14.32 -2.22 -7.29
CA THR A 294 15.71 -2.69 -7.27
C THR A 294 16.59 -1.57 -6.76
N GLY A 295 17.37 -1.83 -5.73
CA GLY A 295 18.24 -0.84 -5.09
C GLY A 295 18.33 -1.04 -3.58
N GLU A 296 18.79 -0.04 -2.87
CA GLU A 296 19.05 -0.11 -1.43
C GLU A 296 17.76 -0.09 -0.60
N ILE A 297 17.55 -1.14 0.20
CA ILE A 297 16.55 -1.16 1.28
C ILE A 297 17.26 -0.92 2.61
N TYR A 298 16.82 0.13 3.29
CA TYR A 298 17.24 0.49 4.64
C TYR A 298 16.41 -0.30 5.65
N THR A 299 17.09 -0.97 6.56
CA THR A 299 16.49 -1.64 7.72
C THR A 299 16.87 -0.85 8.95
N ILE A 300 15.89 -0.16 9.54
CA ILE A 300 16.06 0.74 10.67
C ILE A 300 15.60 0.01 11.93
N GLY A 301 16.54 -0.31 12.81
CA GLY A 301 16.27 -0.88 14.13
C GLY A 301 16.09 0.23 15.17
N ALA A 302 15.03 0.16 15.96
CA ALA A 302 14.76 1.09 17.04
C ALA A 302 14.28 0.37 18.30
N LYS A 303 14.48 0.97 19.48
CA LYS A 303 14.09 0.38 20.75
C LYS A 303 12.58 0.15 20.84
N LEU A 304 12.18 -0.99 21.35
CA LEU A 304 10.81 -1.40 21.64
C LEU A 304 9.90 -1.68 20.43
N ILE A 305 10.33 -1.39 19.21
CA ILE A 305 9.56 -1.67 17.98
C ILE A 305 10.37 -2.59 17.05
N PRO A 306 9.70 -3.35 16.17
CA PRO A 306 10.38 -4.15 15.16
C PRO A 306 11.15 -3.29 14.15
N ASP A 307 12.14 -3.91 13.50
CA ASP A 307 12.87 -3.28 12.40
C ASP A 307 11.91 -2.81 11.30
N ILE A 308 12.12 -1.59 10.81
CA ILE A 308 11.35 -0.99 9.73
C ILE A 308 12.18 -1.02 8.47
N LYS A 309 11.60 -1.52 7.38
CA LYS A 309 12.26 -1.57 6.07
C LYS A 309 11.63 -0.56 5.13
N CYS A 310 12.46 0.19 4.40
CA CYS A 310 12.00 1.17 3.42
C CYS A 310 13.08 1.45 2.38
N THR A 311 12.72 2.14 1.30
CA THR A 311 13.68 2.69 0.33
C THR A 311 14.49 3.83 0.92
N ALA A 312 15.69 4.09 0.36
CA ALA A 312 16.67 5.08 0.87
C ALA A 312 16.11 6.49 1.12
N ASN A 313 15.20 6.92 0.28
CA ASN A 313 14.63 8.27 0.24
C ASN A 313 13.29 8.41 0.99
N HIS A 314 12.83 7.36 1.69
CA HIS A 314 11.58 7.46 2.45
C HIS A 314 11.74 8.33 3.68
N GLN A 315 10.80 9.26 3.90
CA GLN A 315 10.89 10.25 4.97
C GLN A 315 10.21 9.81 6.26
N PHE A 316 10.93 9.95 7.37
CA PHE A 316 10.49 9.68 8.74
C PHE A 316 10.36 10.99 9.52
N TYR A 317 9.31 11.09 10.34
CA TYR A 317 9.20 12.16 11.32
C TYR A 317 9.99 11.77 12.56
N ILE A 318 10.99 12.55 12.91
CA ILE A 318 11.94 12.24 13.98
C ILE A 318 12.14 13.39 14.95
N LEU A 319 12.70 13.06 16.12
CA LEU A 319 13.28 14.02 17.03
C LEU A 319 14.81 13.90 16.96
N ARG A 320 15.50 14.98 16.60
CA ARG A 320 16.97 15.10 16.55
C ARG A 320 17.37 16.39 17.27
N ASP A 321 18.32 16.31 18.19
CA ASP A 321 18.84 17.44 18.96
C ASP A 321 17.76 18.32 19.65
N GLY A 322 16.64 17.70 20.04
CA GLY A 322 15.52 18.38 20.69
C GLY A 322 14.49 18.98 19.72
N GLU A 323 14.70 18.90 18.41
CA GLU A 323 13.82 19.46 17.40
C GLU A 323 13.11 18.35 16.60
N PHE A 324 11.83 18.60 16.23
CA PHE A 324 11.05 17.76 15.37
C PHE A 324 11.37 18.07 13.90
N CYS A 325 11.75 17.06 13.11
CA CYS A 325 12.06 17.22 11.70
C CYS A 325 11.75 15.97 10.87
N TRP A 326 11.56 16.16 9.57
CA TRP A 326 11.51 15.11 8.58
C TRP A 326 12.92 14.77 8.09
N LYS A 327 13.26 13.47 8.00
CA LYS A 327 14.52 12.98 7.47
C LYS A 327 14.31 11.77 6.59
N GLU A 328 15.06 11.70 5.48
CA GLU A 328 15.09 10.49 4.65
C GLU A 328 15.81 9.34 5.36
N ALA A 329 15.43 8.10 5.03
CA ALA A 329 16.03 6.91 5.63
C ALA A 329 17.57 6.91 5.55
N ARG A 330 18.13 7.36 4.41
CA ARG A 330 19.60 7.49 4.22
C ARG A 330 20.26 8.59 5.06
N GLU A 331 19.49 9.56 5.58
CA GLU A 331 20.00 10.63 6.43
C GLU A 331 19.89 10.31 7.92
N LEU A 332 19.18 9.23 8.29
CA LEU A 332 19.02 8.82 9.68
C LEU A 332 20.34 8.37 10.29
N LYS A 333 20.47 8.59 11.59
CA LYS A 333 21.66 8.22 12.38
C LYS A 333 21.23 7.47 13.63
N VAL A 334 22.12 6.59 14.11
CA VAL A 334 21.97 5.99 15.45
C VAL A 334 21.92 7.11 16.48
N GLY A 335 20.89 7.08 17.34
CA GLY A 335 20.59 8.10 18.33
C GLY A 335 19.47 9.06 17.95
N ASP A 336 19.09 9.18 16.69
CA ASP A 336 17.83 9.82 16.29
C ASP A 336 16.64 9.09 16.91
N MET A 337 15.52 9.75 17.09
CA MET A 337 14.34 9.15 17.68
C MET A 337 13.17 9.17 16.68
N LEU A 338 12.70 7.99 16.27
CA LEU A 338 11.48 7.81 15.48
C LEU A 338 10.26 8.14 16.32
N LEU A 339 9.25 8.75 15.74
CA LEU A 339 8.07 9.27 16.45
C LEU A 339 6.80 8.49 16.12
N GLU A 340 6.00 8.19 17.14
CA GLU A 340 4.64 7.67 17.03
C GLU A 340 3.69 8.55 17.82
N HIS A 341 2.55 8.93 17.23
CA HIS A 341 1.54 9.72 17.94
C HIS A 341 0.80 8.84 18.94
N ARG A 342 0.75 9.26 20.23
CA ARG A 342 0.22 8.46 21.34
C ARG A 342 -1.24 8.72 21.68
N HIS A 343 -1.80 9.87 21.29
CA HIS A 343 -3.16 10.28 21.61
C HIS A 343 -3.95 10.55 20.31
N PRO A 344 -4.73 9.55 19.83
CA PRO A 344 -5.47 9.73 18.60
C PRO A 344 -6.59 10.77 18.76
N LYS A 345 -6.60 11.78 17.88
CA LYS A 345 -7.60 12.87 17.90
C LYS A 345 -8.95 12.46 17.32
N TYR A 346 -9.01 11.30 16.68
CA TYR A 346 -10.24 10.78 16.07
C TYR A 346 -11.13 10.01 17.05
N ARG A 347 -10.60 9.59 18.21
CA ARG A 347 -11.39 8.84 19.18
C ARG A 347 -12.55 9.70 19.75
N ARG A 348 -13.75 9.18 19.60
CA ARG A 348 -14.97 9.75 20.19
C ARG A 348 -15.60 8.67 21.04
N ILE A 349 -15.51 8.81 22.36
CA ILE A 349 -16.06 7.84 23.29
C ILE A 349 -17.58 7.89 23.23
N LYS A 350 -18.19 6.79 22.84
CA LYS A 350 -19.65 6.64 22.74
C LYS A 350 -20.15 5.47 23.61
N ASN A 351 -19.32 4.47 23.86
CA ASN A 351 -19.66 3.24 24.57
C ASN A 351 -20.92 2.57 24.00
N GLU A 352 -21.03 2.52 22.67
CA GLU A 352 -22.20 1.90 22.02
C GLU A 352 -22.24 0.40 22.30
N PRO A 353 -23.43 -0.16 22.63
CA PRO A 353 -23.58 -1.59 22.87
C PRO A 353 -23.20 -2.44 21.63
N LEU A 354 -22.77 -3.67 21.87
CA LEU A 354 -22.52 -4.64 20.81
C LEU A 354 -23.81 -5.39 20.48
N TYR A 355 -24.27 -5.29 19.24
CA TYR A 355 -25.53 -5.87 18.79
C TYR A 355 -25.32 -7.23 18.14
N LEU A 356 -26.07 -8.23 18.60
CA LEU A 356 -26.05 -9.57 18.08
C LEU A 356 -27.45 -9.97 17.59
N ASN A 357 -27.56 -10.38 16.34
CA ASN A 357 -28.80 -10.90 15.79
C ASN A 357 -28.55 -12.24 15.10
N PHE A 358 -29.43 -13.21 15.34
CA PHE A 358 -29.40 -14.50 14.64
C PHE A 358 -30.76 -15.21 14.73
N ASN A 359 -31.02 -16.08 13.77
CA ASN A 359 -32.23 -16.85 13.73
C ASN A 359 -32.20 -18.02 14.73
N VAL A 360 -33.29 -18.17 15.49
CA VAL A 360 -33.49 -19.25 16.46
C VAL A 360 -34.62 -20.15 15.96
N TYR A 361 -34.53 -21.47 16.20
CA TYR A 361 -35.54 -22.47 15.80
C TYR A 361 -35.86 -22.46 14.29
N ASN A 362 -35.06 -23.16 13.50
CA ASN A 362 -35.27 -23.38 12.06
C ASN A 362 -35.55 -22.13 11.23
N GLU A 363 -34.82 -21.04 11.54
CA GLU A 363 -34.86 -19.77 10.81
C GLU A 363 -36.17 -18.97 10.92
N THR A 364 -37.11 -19.37 11.80
CA THR A 364 -38.43 -18.72 11.91
C THR A 364 -38.50 -17.59 12.93
N ILE A 365 -37.60 -17.54 13.93
CA ILE A 365 -37.60 -16.50 14.98
C ILE A 365 -36.25 -15.81 15.02
N ARG A 366 -36.23 -14.52 14.66
CA ARG A 366 -35.09 -13.62 14.85
C ARG A 366 -35.08 -13.10 16.28
N ARG A 367 -33.92 -13.14 16.94
CA ARG A 367 -33.69 -12.48 18.24
C ARG A 367 -32.53 -11.52 18.14
N ASP A 368 -32.74 -10.35 18.74
CA ASP A 368 -31.75 -9.29 18.86
C ASP A 368 -31.31 -9.23 20.33
N PHE A 369 -29.99 -9.12 20.53
CA PHE A 369 -29.37 -9.00 21.84
C PHE A 369 -28.49 -7.75 21.81
N GLU A 370 -28.60 -6.99 22.89
CA GLU A 370 -27.80 -5.82 23.16
C GLU A 370 -26.88 -6.11 24.35
N ILE A 371 -25.58 -5.93 24.18
CA ILE A 371 -24.56 -6.31 25.16
C ILE A 371 -23.72 -5.08 25.46
N GLU A 372 -23.86 -4.58 26.69
CA GLU A 372 -23.20 -3.36 27.17
C GLU A 372 -21.70 -3.54 27.34
N PRO A 373 -20.88 -2.53 26.95
CA PRO A 373 -19.42 -2.54 27.09
C PRO A 373 -18.99 -2.29 28.54
N THR A 374 -19.05 -3.34 29.35
CA THR A 374 -18.62 -3.30 30.76
C THR A 374 -17.18 -3.79 30.92
N LEU A 375 -16.57 -3.51 32.08
CA LEU A 375 -15.26 -4.06 32.47
C LEU A 375 -15.27 -5.59 32.43
N GLY A 376 -16.40 -6.20 32.88
CA GLY A 376 -16.60 -7.65 32.84
C GLY A 376 -16.60 -8.20 31.43
N LEU A 377 -17.31 -7.55 30.49
CA LEU A 377 -17.29 -7.93 29.07
C LEU A 377 -15.88 -7.79 28.48
N GLY A 378 -15.17 -6.71 28.79
CA GLY A 378 -13.79 -6.51 28.35
C GLY A 378 -12.89 -7.67 28.79
N ARG A 379 -12.94 -8.09 30.07
CA ARG A 379 -12.19 -9.25 30.56
C ARG A 379 -12.57 -10.55 29.83
N LEU A 380 -13.88 -10.79 29.61
CA LEU A 380 -14.35 -11.96 28.88
C LEU A 380 -13.80 -12.01 27.44
N ILE A 381 -13.80 -10.89 26.74
CA ILE A 381 -13.19 -10.78 25.42
C ILE A 381 -11.71 -11.14 25.52
N GLY A 382 -10.97 -10.59 26.48
CA GLY A 382 -9.57 -10.91 26.71
C GLY A 382 -9.31 -12.39 27.00
N TYR A 383 -10.10 -13.02 27.87
CA TYR A 383 -10.03 -14.47 28.16
C TYR A 383 -10.30 -15.30 26.91
N TYR A 384 -11.31 -14.92 26.10
CA TYR A 384 -11.60 -15.66 24.88
C TYR A 384 -10.49 -15.51 23.85
N LEU A 385 -9.99 -14.32 23.64
CA LEU A 385 -8.90 -14.06 22.68
C LEU A 385 -7.64 -14.86 23.02
N SER A 386 -7.35 -15.06 24.30
CA SER A 386 -6.21 -15.86 24.78
C SER A 386 -6.52 -17.37 24.81
N GLN A 387 -7.49 -17.82 25.57
CA GLN A 387 -7.73 -19.22 25.94
C GLN A 387 -9.05 -19.80 25.43
N GLY A 388 -9.92 -18.98 24.79
CA GLY A 388 -11.24 -19.42 24.35
C GLY A 388 -11.22 -20.24 23.06
N SER A 389 -12.18 -21.12 22.91
CA SER A 389 -12.44 -21.86 21.66
C SER A 389 -13.94 -22.08 21.47
N LEU A 390 -14.37 -22.24 20.22
CA LEU A 390 -15.77 -22.46 19.86
C LEU A 390 -15.98 -23.90 19.36
N ALA A 391 -16.98 -24.57 19.92
CA ALA A 391 -17.36 -25.90 19.48
C ALA A 391 -18.84 -25.96 19.06
N LYS A 392 -19.09 -26.56 17.90
CA LYS A 392 -20.44 -26.84 17.38
C LYS A 392 -20.58 -28.35 17.16
N GLY A 393 -21.32 -29.03 18.03
CA GLY A 393 -21.55 -30.45 17.97
C GLY A 393 -22.90 -30.81 17.39
N LYS A 394 -23.01 -31.92 16.60
CA LYS A 394 -24.29 -32.51 16.27
C LYS A 394 -24.81 -33.32 17.48
N LYS A 395 -26.04 -33.04 17.96
CA LYS A 395 -26.69 -33.93 18.91
C LYS A 395 -27.14 -35.16 18.16
N GLY A 396 -26.51 -36.31 18.40
CA GLY A 396 -27.02 -37.61 17.99
C GLY A 396 -28.28 -37.94 18.80
N LEU A 397 -29.43 -38.03 18.17
CA LEU A 397 -30.59 -38.72 18.70
C LEU A 397 -30.64 -40.10 18.06
N SER A 398 -30.61 -41.13 18.89
CA SER A 398 -31.00 -42.51 18.51
C SER A 398 -32.49 -42.51 18.17
N GLY A 399 -32.85 -42.77 16.92
CA GLY A 399 -34.19 -43.12 16.47
C GLY A 399 -35.13 -41.94 16.20
N TYR A 400 -35.53 -41.80 14.93
CA TYR A 400 -36.65 -41.01 14.39
C TYR A 400 -36.57 -39.48 14.42
N ALA A 401 -36.46 -38.95 13.24
CA ALA A 401 -36.61 -37.57 12.75
C ALA A 401 -35.32 -36.80 12.48
N GLU A 402 -35.18 -36.29 11.25
CA GLU A 402 -34.08 -35.51 10.68
C GLU A 402 -33.97 -34.06 11.23
N ASN A 403 -34.29 -33.81 12.49
CA ASN A 403 -34.09 -32.51 13.11
C ASN A 403 -32.69 -32.41 13.65
N LYS A 404 -31.77 -31.81 12.87
CA LYS A 404 -30.38 -31.49 13.24
C LYS A 404 -30.33 -30.44 14.33
N TYR A 405 -30.43 -30.82 15.60
CA TYR A 405 -30.12 -29.92 16.72
C TYR A 405 -28.61 -29.81 16.88
N TYR A 406 -28.10 -28.58 16.82
CA TYR A 406 -26.69 -28.29 17.14
C TYR A 406 -26.56 -27.86 18.61
N SER A 407 -25.52 -28.36 19.30
CA SER A 407 -25.08 -27.80 20.57
C SER A 407 -23.97 -26.77 20.32
N TYR A 408 -24.17 -25.57 20.81
CA TYR A 408 -23.19 -24.47 20.73
C TYR A 408 -22.49 -24.34 22.06
N ARG A 409 -21.16 -24.28 22.06
CA ARG A 409 -20.34 -24.28 23.26
C ARG A 409 -19.17 -23.33 23.11
N VAL A 410 -18.86 -22.63 24.18
CA VAL A 410 -17.64 -21.82 24.35
C VAL A 410 -16.80 -22.50 25.42
N ASP A 411 -15.59 -22.89 25.08
CA ASP A 411 -14.68 -23.61 25.95
C ASP A 411 -13.46 -22.77 26.27
N PHE A 412 -13.01 -22.80 27.51
CA PHE A 412 -11.80 -22.15 27.99
C PHE A 412 -10.92 -23.17 28.69
N CYS A 413 -9.59 -23.06 28.55
CA CYS A 413 -8.65 -23.96 29.18
C CYS A 413 -7.61 -23.17 29.97
N PHE A 414 -7.56 -23.36 31.29
CA PHE A 414 -6.61 -22.69 32.19
C PHE A 414 -5.78 -23.70 32.99
N ASN A 415 -4.67 -23.23 33.52
CA ASN A 415 -3.95 -24.00 34.55
C ASN A 415 -4.77 -24.03 35.83
N GLU A 416 -4.78 -25.15 36.56
CA GLU A 416 -5.60 -25.36 37.76
C GLU A 416 -5.26 -24.43 38.92
N ASP A 417 -4.05 -23.85 38.97
CA ASP A 417 -3.61 -22.88 39.97
C ASP A 417 -4.13 -21.45 39.70
N LYS A 418 -4.76 -21.17 38.55
CA LYS A 418 -5.40 -19.88 38.26
C LYS A 418 -6.84 -19.77 38.79
N THR A 419 -7.08 -20.14 40.03
CA THR A 419 -8.42 -20.20 40.64
C THR A 419 -9.17 -18.86 40.55
N ASP A 420 -8.53 -17.75 40.92
CA ASP A 420 -9.15 -16.42 40.94
C ASP A 420 -9.58 -15.98 39.50
N VAL A 421 -8.79 -16.36 38.46
CA VAL A 421 -9.10 -16.09 37.06
C VAL A 421 -10.27 -16.93 36.58
N ILE A 422 -10.34 -18.20 37.01
CA ILE A 422 -11.43 -19.13 36.70
C ILE A 422 -12.74 -18.63 37.33
N ASP A 423 -12.69 -18.21 38.61
CA ASP A 423 -13.85 -17.69 39.34
C ASP A 423 -14.35 -16.37 38.68
N ASP A 424 -13.45 -15.46 38.32
CA ASP A 424 -13.84 -14.25 37.59
C ASP A 424 -14.45 -14.59 36.20
N LEU A 425 -13.87 -15.51 35.44
CA LEU A 425 -14.46 -15.97 34.18
C LEU A 425 -15.89 -16.46 34.34
N ILE A 426 -16.13 -17.34 35.35
CA ILE A 426 -17.45 -17.91 35.63
C ILE A 426 -18.43 -16.81 35.99
N LEU A 427 -18.01 -15.89 36.88
CA LEU A 427 -18.81 -14.74 37.29
C LEU A 427 -19.21 -13.86 36.12
N GLN A 428 -18.24 -13.48 35.28
CA GLN A 428 -18.52 -12.59 34.15
C GLN A 428 -19.35 -13.26 33.05
N MET A 429 -19.13 -14.56 32.76
CA MET A 429 -19.98 -15.32 31.84
C MET A 429 -21.42 -15.39 32.30
N ASN A 430 -21.64 -15.55 33.61
CA ASN A 430 -22.99 -15.51 34.20
C ASN A 430 -23.61 -14.10 34.11
N ASN A 431 -22.86 -13.06 34.46
CA ASN A 431 -23.33 -11.67 34.46
C ASN A 431 -23.69 -11.19 33.06
N VAL A 432 -22.89 -11.51 32.04
CA VAL A 432 -23.07 -11.01 30.67
C VAL A 432 -24.04 -11.88 29.87
N PHE A 433 -23.97 -13.21 30.00
CA PHE A 433 -24.74 -14.14 29.18
C PHE A 433 -25.77 -14.99 29.94
N GLY A 434 -25.81 -14.94 31.27
CA GLY A 434 -26.74 -15.70 32.09
C GLY A 434 -26.56 -17.22 31.97
N VAL A 435 -25.32 -17.71 31.87
CA VAL A 435 -25.04 -19.10 31.52
C VAL A 435 -24.37 -19.88 32.63
N SER A 436 -24.76 -21.16 32.80
CA SER A 436 -24.09 -22.12 33.67
C SER A 436 -22.91 -22.78 32.94
N TYR A 437 -22.01 -23.36 33.73
CA TYR A 437 -20.80 -24.00 33.23
C TYR A 437 -20.71 -25.48 33.60
N THR A 438 -19.79 -26.19 32.95
CA THR A 438 -19.36 -27.54 33.29
C THR A 438 -17.83 -27.57 33.32
N LEU A 439 -17.27 -28.26 34.35
CA LEU A 439 -15.83 -28.42 34.51
C LEU A 439 -15.38 -29.81 34.06
N ARG A 440 -14.22 -29.86 33.41
CA ARG A 440 -13.52 -31.07 32.99
C ARG A 440 -12.03 -30.92 33.28
N LYS A 441 -11.38 -31.96 33.76
CA LYS A 441 -9.93 -32.03 33.96
C LYS A 441 -9.31 -32.89 32.85
N PRO A 442 -8.85 -32.31 31.71
CA PRO A 442 -8.23 -33.07 30.62
C PRO A 442 -6.81 -33.58 30.96
N SER A 443 -6.15 -32.97 31.96
CA SER A 443 -4.85 -33.39 32.49
C SER A 443 -4.69 -32.98 33.95
N SER A 444 -3.61 -33.42 34.62
CA SER A 444 -3.33 -33.11 36.01
C SER A 444 -3.08 -31.63 36.31
N ARG A 445 -2.91 -30.78 35.29
CA ARG A 445 -2.60 -29.35 35.43
C ARG A 445 -3.55 -28.43 34.67
N ALA A 446 -4.56 -28.96 33.99
CA ALA A 446 -5.45 -28.16 33.16
C ALA A 446 -6.90 -28.35 33.55
N ILE A 447 -7.65 -27.26 33.63
CA ILE A 447 -9.10 -27.22 33.81
C ILE A 447 -9.72 -26.66 32.53
N GLU A 448 -10.63 -27.41 31.92
CA GLU A 448 -11.49 -26.98 30.84
C GLU A 448 -12.85 -26.57 31.39
N ILE A 449 -13.25 -25.31 31.13
CA ILE A 449 -14.53 -24.73 31.52
C ILE A 449 -15.38 -24.57 30.26
N SER A 450 -16.54 -25.22 30.25
CA SER A 450 -17.43 -25.23 29.07
C SER A 450 -18.75 -24.54 29.39
N PHE A 451 -19.15 -23.59 28.56
CA PHE A 451 -20.42 -22.88 28.61
C PHE A 451 -21.30 -23.25 27.42
N LYS A 452 -22.49 -23.79 27.67
CA LYS A 452 -23.46 -24.12 26.61
C LYS A 452 -24.35 -22.93 26.32
N SER A 453 -23.98 -22.13 25.32
CA SER A 453 -24.73 -20.92 24.95
C SER A 453 -24.56 -20.62 23.46
N ARG A 454 -25.68 -20.51 22.73
CA ARG A 454 -25.65 -20.04 21.35
C ARG A 454 -25.36 -18.53 21.28
N VAL A 455 -25.87 -17.74 22.24
CA VAL A 455 -25.62 -16.29 22.30
C VAL A 455 -24.14 -16.01 22.48
N ALA A 456 -23.50 -16.62 23.48
CA ALA A 456 -22.07 -16.46 23.71
C ALA A 456 -21.22 -16.99 22.53
N TYR A 457 -21.61 -18.12 21.93
CA TYR A 457 -20.94 -18.67 20.76
C TYR A 457 -20.96 -17.70 19.57
N GLU A 458 -22.15 -17.17 19.18
CA GLU A 458 -22.31 -16.25 18.07
C GLU A 458 -21.64 -14.89 18.37
N PHE A 459 -21.66 -14.45 19.64
CA PHE A 459 -20.97 -13.25 20.09
C PHE A 459 -19.46 -13.34 19.82
N PHE A 460 -18.79 -14.35 20.39
CA PHE A 460 -17.33 -14.48 20.21
C PHE A 460 -16.95 -14.76 18.76
N LYS A 461 -17.77 -15.52 18.04
CA LYS A 461 -17.57 -15.77 16.60
C LYS A 461 -17.62 -14.46 15.82
N LYS A 462 -18.60 -13.59 16.09
CA LYS A 462 -18.81 -12.31 15.38
C LYS A 462 -17.73 -11.29 15.72
N TYR A 463 -17.40 -11.15 17.01
CA TYR A 463 -16.59 -10.04 17.50
C TYR A 463 -15.14 -10.38 17.84
N CYS A 464 -14.78 -11.67 17.86
CA CYS A 464 -13.44 -12.10 18.26
C CYS A 464 -12.79 -13.11 17.30
N GLY A 465 -13.53 -13.69 16.36
CA GLY A 465 -13.04 -14.73 15.44
C GLY A 465 -12.98 -16.13 16.05
N ILE A 466 -12.52 -17.13 15.29
CA ILE A 466 -12.57 -18.54 15.65
C ILE A 466 -11.18 -19.12 15.91
N HIS A 467 -10.27 -19.00 14.95
CA HIS A 467 -8.94 -19.63 14.98
C HIS A 467 -7.90 -18.74 15.64
N SER A 468 -6.98 -19.30 16.40
CA SER A 468 -6.00 -18.55 17.20
C SER A 468 -5.22 -17.50 16.41
N PHE A 469 -4.84 -17.81 15.17
CA PHE A 469 -4.10 -16.90 14.29
C PHE A 469 -4.98 -15.85 13.58
N GLU A 470 -6.33 -16.01 13.62
CA GLU A 470 -7.32 -15.09 13.04
C GLU A 470 -8.05 -14.27 14.11
N LYS A 471 -7.92 -14.62 15.38
CA LYS A 471 -8.56 -13.88 16.48
C LYS A 471 -8.13 -12.42 16.47
N ASN A 472 -9.10 -11.51 16.58
CA ASN A 472 -8.89 -10.08 16.69
C ASN A 472 -10.15 -9.39 17.23
N LEU A 473 -10.09 -8.08 17.46
CA LEU A 473 -11.24 -7.24 17.82
C LEU A 473 -11.94 -6.82 16.53
N LEU A 474 -13.08 -7.43 16.22
CA LEU A 474 -13.87 -7.22 15.01
C LEU A 474 -14.99 -6.18 15.20
N PHE A 475 -14.74 -5.14 15.97
CA PHE A 475 -15.65 -4.03 16.23
C PHE A 475 -14.87 -2.72 16.39
N ASP A 476 -15.53 -1.58 16.30
CA ASP A 476 -14.89 -0.28 16.53
C ASP A 476 -14.60 -0.05 18.02
N TYR A 477 -13.51 -0.64 18.50
CA TYR A 477 -13.08 -0.47 19.89
C TYR A 477 -12.52 0.93 20.17
N SER A 478 -12.23 1.75 19.15
CA SER A 478 -11.75 3.12 19.36
C SER A 478 -12.80 4.02 20.02
N SER A 479 -14.08 3.62 20.01
CA SER A 479 -15.20 4.33 20.63
C SER A 479 -15.45 3.98 22.08
N TYR A 480 -14.69 3.05 22.69
CA TYR A 480 -14.86 2.63 24.07
C TYR A 480 -13.92 3.35 25.04
N GLU A 481 -14.35 3.45 26.30
CA GLU A 481 -13.54 3.98 27.40
C GLU A 481 -12.27 3.16 27.64
N ASP A 482 -11.24 3.86 28.09
CA ASP A 482 -9.91 3.28 28.30
C ASP A 482 -9.91 2.13 29.33
N ASP A 483 -10.73 2.22 30.38
CA ASP A 483 -10.85 1.16 31.38
C ASP A 483 -11.46 -0.12 30.81
N VAL A 484 -12.46 -0.01 29.92
CA VAL A 484 -13.05 -1.15 29.21
C VAL A 484 -12.01 -1.78 28.30
N LEU A 485 -11.27 -0.97 27.54
CA LEU A 485 -10.22 -1.44 26.65
C LEU A 485 -9.07 -2.10 27.41
N MET A 486 -8.64 -1.49 28.51
CA MET A 486 -7.59 -2.07 29.35
C MET A 486 -8.04 -3.37 30.02
N SER A 487 -9.35 -3.53 30.32
CA SER A 487 -9.86 -4.81 30.83
C SER A 487 -9.75 -5.95 29.82
N ILE A 488 -9.79 -5.67 28.49
CA ILE A 488 -9.47 -6.65 27.41
C ILE A 488 -8.00 -7.08 27.51
N VAL A 489 -7.08 -6.12 27.64
CA VAL A 489 -5.63 -6.39 27.77
C VAL A 489 -5.34 -7.21 29.02
N VAL A 490 -5.97 -6.86 30.15
CA VAL A 490 -5.86 -7.59 31.42
C VAL A 490 -6.38 -9.03 31.28
N GLY A 491 -7.57 -9.21 30.72
CA GLY A 491 -8.13 -10.55 30.50
C GLY A 491 -7.24 -11.41 29.60
N PHE A 492 -6.69 -10.83 28.56
CA PHE A 492 -5.74 -11.51 27.67
C PHE A 492 -4.46 -11.93 28.43
N LEU A 493 -3.88 -11.01 29.21
CA LEU A 493 -2.69 -11.27 30.02
C LEU A 493 -2.91 -12.37 31.06
N LEU A 494 -4.05 -12.35 31.75
CA LEU A 494 -4.43 -13.34 32.73
C LEU A 494 -4.62 -14.73 32.10
N GLY A 495 -5.09 -14.78 30.86
CA GLY A 495 -5.25 -16.03 30.09
C GLY A 495 -3.91 -16.63 29.68
N ASP A 496 -3.26 -16.00 28.73
CA ASP A 496 -2.06 -16.55 28.03
C ASP A 496 -0.80 -15.66 28.20
N GLY A 497 -0.83 -14.73 29.12
CA GLY A 497 0.32 -13.94 29.48
C GLY A 497 1.23 -14.64 30.49
N SER A 498 2.43 -14.12 30.63
CA SER A 498 3.33 -14.47 31.72
C SER A 498 3.66 -13.26 32.57
N ASP A 499 3.83 -13.51 33.85
CA ASP A 499 4.40 -12.58 34.80
C ASP A 499 5.80 -13.03 35.22
N SER A 500 6.63 -12.10 35.57
CA SER A 500 7.99 -12.34 36.06
C SER A 500 8.40 -11.25 37.06
N ARG A 501 9.53 -11.47 37.73
CA ARG A 501 10.15 -10.44 38.56
C ARG A 501 10.51 -9.15 37.81
N GLN A 502 10.51 -9.16 36.50
CA GLN A 502 10.89 -8.01 35.64
C GLN A 502 9.67 -7.30 35.04
N GLY A 503 8.50 -7.94 34.95
CA GLY A 503 7.30 -7.40 34.35
C GLY A 503 6.37 -8.45 33.77
N PHE A 504 5.59 -8.05 32.78
CA PHE A 504 4.58 -8.86 32.11
C PHE A 504 4.92 -9.11 30.67
N ALA A 505 4.44 -10.20 30.08
CA ALA A 505 4.53 -10.45 28.66
C ALA A 505 3.22 -11.04 28.10
N LEU A 506 2.81 -10.56 26.91
CA LEU A 506 1.69 -11.06 26.15
C LEU A 506 2.20 -11.78 24.91
N PHE A 507 1.55 -12.89 24.56
CA PHE A 507 1.93 -13.73 23.43
C PHE A 507 0.73 -13.94 22.49
N SER A 508 0.91 -13.82 21.18
CA SER A 508 -0.13 -14.08 20.20
C SER A 508 0.44 -14.62 18.88
N THR A 509 -0.29 -15.53 18.25
CA THR A 509 -0.02 -15.92 16.84
C THR A 509 -0.81 -15.06 15.85
N SER A 510 -1.73 -14.21 16.31
CA SER A 510 -2.44 -13.25 15.48
C SER A 510 -1.71 -11.91 15.45
N LYS A 511 -1.18 -11.54 14.28
CA LYS A 511 -0.52 -10.25 14.04
C LYS A 511 -1.45 -9.06 14.26
N ILE A 512 -2.71 -9.20 13.84
CA ILE A 512 -3.72 -8.13 13.97
C ILE A 512 -4.07 -7.93 15.45
N LEU A 513 -4.46 -8.99 16.15
CA LEU A 513 -4.77 -8.91 17.59
C LEU A 513 -3.62 -8.30 18.38
N PHE A 514 -2.40 -8.76 18.12
CA PHE A 514 -1.20 -8.24 18.75
C PHE A 514 -1.05 -6.72 18.57
N SER A 515 -1.29 -6.22 17.33
CA SER A 515 -1.22 -4.79 17.03
C SER A 515 -2.34 -3.99 17.71
N GLN A 516 -3.54 -4.57 17.84
CA GLN A 516 -4.67 -3.97 18.53
C GLN A 516 -4.43 -3.85 20.05
N LEU A 517 -3.94 -4.91 20.69
CA LEU A 517 -3.57 -4.88 22.13
C LEU A 517 -2.47 -3.85 22.41
N ARG A 518 -1.46 -3.78 21.51
CA ARG A 518 -0.42 -2.75 21.58
C ARG A 518 -1.01 -1.34 21.47
N GLN A 519 -1.91 -1.12 20.52
CA GLN A 519 -2.55 0.18 20.30
C GLN A 519 -3.36 0.63 21.52
N ILE A 520 -4.12 -0.27 22.14
CA ILE A 520 -4.86 0.01 23.39
C ILE A 520 -3.89 0.41 24.51
N MET A 521 -2.80 -0.33 24.68
CA MET A 521 -1.78 0.00 25.69
C MET A 521 -1.09 1.34 25.40
N LEU A 522 -0.78 1.64 24.14
CA LEU A 522 -0.20 2.92 23.72
C LEU A 522 -1.09 4.10 24.12
N TRP A 523 -2.39 4.02 23.85
CA TRP A 523 -3.36 5.05 24.24
C TRP A 523 -3.40 5.28 25.77
N ASN A 524 -3.14 4.22 26.50
CA ASN A 524 -3.07 4.25 27.97
C ASN A 524 -1.65 4.55 28.51
N GLY A 525 -0.71 4.96 27.67
CA GLY A 525 0.67 5.29 28.08
C GLY A 525 1.41 4.10 28.71
N ILE A 526 1.18 2.88 28.18
CA ILE A 526 1.88 1.65 28.54
C ILE A 526 2.65 1.17 27.32
N TYR A 527 3.96 1.12 27.41
CA TYR A 527 4.85 0.78 26.30
C TYR A 527 5.61 -0.51 26.61
N GLY A 528 5.62 -1.43 25.66
CA GLY A 528 6.30 -2.71 25.74
C GLY A 528 7.25 -2.94 24.57
N SER A 529 8.25 -3.76 24.79
CA SER A 529 9.17 -4.21 23.76
C SER A 529 8.52 -5.27 22.89
N ILE A 530 8.55 -5.05 21.57
CA ILE A 530 8.01 -5.99 20.59
C ILE A 530 9.12 -6.93 20.12
N SER A 531 8.83 -8.22 20.10
CA SER A 531 9.66 -9.22 19.44
C SER A 531 8.82 -10.16 18.61
N ILE A 532 9.36 -10.58 17.46
CA ILE A 532 8.72 -11.48 16.52
C ILE A 532 9.61 -12.70 16.36
N ARG A 533 9.09 -13.88 16.68
CA ARG A 533 9.75 -15.16 16.41
C ARG A 533 9.10 -15.78 15.18
N THR A 534 9.83 -15.78 14.07
CA THR A 534 9.34 -16.36 12.81
C THR A 534 9.33 -17.88 12.88
N LYS A 535 8.34 -18.52 12.25
CA LYS A 535 8.19 -19.98 12.19
C LYS A 535 9.43 -20.67 11.61
N ASP A 536 10.09 -20.07 10.63
CA ASP A 536 11.23 -20.66 9.91
C ASP A 536 12.53 -20.73 10.73
N LYS A 537 12.59 -19.98 11.85
CA LYS A 537 13.75 -19.96 12.77
C LYS A 537 13.53 -20.83 14.03
N HIS A 538 12.43 -21.56 14.09
CA HIS A 538 12.09 -22.37 15.26
C HIS A 538 12.58 -23.81 15.09
N HIS A 539 13.42 -24.26 16.02
CA HIS A 539 13.71 -25.71 16.14
C HIS A 539 12.53 -26.39 16.83
N PRO A 540 12.08 -27.57 16.35
CA PRO A 540 11.00 -28.31 16.98
C PRO A 540 11.27 -28.50 18.47
N SER A 541 10.29 -28.14 19.31
CA SER A 541 10.33 -28.32 20.75
C SER A 541 9.65 -29.62 21.16
N ILE A 542 10.18 -30.30 22.15
CA ILE A 542 9.48 -31.45 22.75
C ILE A 542 8.67 -30.94 23.96
N VAL A 543 7.34 -30.97 23.86
CA VAL A 543 6.43 -30.63 24.94
C VAL A 543 5.67 -31.89 25.34
N ASN A 544 5.79 -32.30 26.59
CA ASN A 544 5.18 -33.54 27.11
C ASN A 544 5.47 -34.78 26.27
N GLY A 545 6.72 -34.91 25.77
CA GLY A 545 7.16 -36.05 24.94
C GLY A 545 6.67 -36.05 23.49
N LYS A 546 5.97 -34.99 23.05
CA LYS A 546 5.52 -34.80 21.67
C LYS A 546 6.29 -33.70 20.98
N PHE A 547 6.67 -33.92 19.72
CA PHE A 547 7.22 -32.87 18.87
C PHE A 547 6.13 -31.83 18.58
N VAL A 548 6.42 -30.59 18.93
CA VAL A 548 5.56 -29.43 18.63
C VAL A 548 6.29 -28.52 17.66
N GLU A 549 5.73 -28.38 16.47
CA GLU A 549 6.23 -27.50 15.43
C GLU A 549 5.43 -26.18 15.46
N GLN A 550 6.12 -25.06 15.38
CA GLN A 550 5.51 -23.74 15.31
C GLN A 550 4.93 -23.52 13.89
N LYS A 551 3.60 -23.45 13.77
CA LYS A 551 2.91 -23.28 12.48
C LYS A 551 2.77 -21.83 12.03
N HIS A 552 2.81 -20.88 12.97
CA HIS A 552 2.64 -19.44 12.74
C HIS A 552 3.71 -18.66 13.47
N ASP A 553 3.97 -17.44 13.04
CA ASP A 553 4.85 -16.51 13.76
C ASP A 553 4.30 -16.23 15.15
N LEU A 554 5.18 -16.05 16.13
CA LEU A 554 4.83 -15.70 17.49
C LEU A 554 5.24 -14.24 17.76
N TYR A 555 4.24 -13.44 18.11
CA TYR A 555 4.39 -12.04 18.48
C TYR A 555 4.38 -11.91 20.00
N THR A 556 5.32 -11.14 20.54
CA THR A 556 5.46 -10.93 21.98
C THR A 556 5.53 -9.44 22.29
N ILE A 557 4.75 -8.97 23.29
CA ILE A 557 4.92 -7.65 23.91
C ILE A 557 5.40 -7.86 25.34
N ALA A 558 6.62 -7.43 25.65
CA ALA A 558 7.18 -7.50 26.98
C ALA A 558 7.17 -6.11 27.65
N ILE A 559 6.54 -5.99 28.79
CA ILE A 559 6.25 -4.75 29.52
C ILE A 559 7.06 -4.74 30.81
N TYR A 560 7.91 -3.73 30.99
CA TYR A 560 8.87 -3.67 32.08
C TYR A 560 8.75 -2.36 32.90
N GLY A 561 9.35 -2.36 34.09
CA GLY A 561 9.57 -1.18 34.91
C GLY A 561 8.28 -0.41 35.25
N LYS A 562 8.30 0.94 35.08
CA LYS A 562 7.15 1.79 35.42
C LYS A 562 5.88 1.43 34.63
N TYR A 563 6.01 0.85 33.41
CA TYR A 563 4.87 0.46 32.59
C TYR A 563 4.22 -0.83 33.10
N ALA A 564 5.00 -1.77 33.62
CA ALA A 564 4.48 -2.94 34.31
C ALA A 564 3.79 -2.55 35.62
N GLU A 565 4.36 -1.60 36.38
CA GLU A 565 3.71 -1.05 37.58
C GLU A 565 2.40 -0.34 37.23
N LYS A 566 2.35 0.41 36.15
CA LYS A 566 1.10 1.05 35.68
C LYS A 566 0.06 0.01 35.30
N LEU A 567 0.45 -1.02 34.52
CA LEU A 567 -0.45 -2.10 34.12
C LEU A 567 -1.03 -2.87 35.28
N SER A 568 -0.22 -3.18 36.29
CA SER A 568 -0.68 -3.92 37.49
C SER A 568 -1.80 -3.23 38.26
N LYS A 569 -1.99 -1.92 38.08
CA LYS A 569 -3.05 -1.13 38.75
C LYS A 569 -4.43 -1.25 38.07
N PHE A 570 -4.50 -1.78 36.86
CA PHE A 570 -5.77 -1.93 36.14
C PHE A 570 -6.65 -3.10 36.61
N SER A 571 -6.11 -4.02 37.43
CA SER A 571 -6.89 -5.12 38.00
C SER A 571 -6.24 -5.66 39.28
N PHE A 572 -7.05 -5.97 40.29
CA PHE A 572 -6.61 -6.67 41.50
C PHE A 572 -6.25 -8.15 41.22
N LEU A 573 -6.66 -8.70 40.07
CA LEU A 573 -6.29 -10.06 39.64
C LEU A 573 -4.84 -10.13 39.11
N LEU A 574 -4.23 -9.00 38.77
CA LEU A 574 -2.82 -8.96 38.43
C LEU A 574 -1.95 -8.92 39.68
N PRO A 575 -0.83 -9.65 39.69
CA PRO A 575 0.10 -9.54 40.83
C PRO A 575 0.62 -8.10 40.92
N PRO A 576 0.71 -7.56 42.16
CA PRO A 576 1.22 -6.21 42.40
C PRO A 576 2.69 -6.16 41.94
N PHE A 577 2.99 -5.18 41.08
CA PHE A 577 4.34 -4.96 40.55
C PHE A 577 4.87 -3.61 41.02
N ARG A 578 6.10 -3.59 41.54
CA ARG A 578 6.80 -2.37 41.93
C ARG A 578 8.09 -2.22 41.13
N ALA A 579 8.19 -1.14 40.38
CA ALA A 579 9.37 -0.88 39.52
C ALA A 579 10.62 -0.66 40.38
N LYS A 580 11.70 -1.41 40.07
CA LYS A 580 13.01 -1.24 40.71
C LYS A 580 13.81 -0.09 40.09
N THR A 581 13.42 0.36 38.87
CA THR A 581 14.08 1.44 38.14
C THR A 581 13.06 2.25 37.37
N THR A 582 13.28 3.54 37.34
CA THR A 582 12.48 4.49 36.54
C THR A 582 13.05 4.73 35.14
N ARG A 583 14.23 4.12 34.82
CA ARG A 583 14.87 4.27 33.51
C ARG A 583 13.96 3.70 32.42
N THR A 584 13.62 4.52 31.43
CA THR A 584 12.80 4.16 30.28
C THR A 584 13.66 4.07 29.02
N MET A 585 13.34 3.12 28.13
CA MET A 585 14.01 2.96 26.83
C MET A 585 13.48 3.94 25.77
N VAL A 586 12.39 4.62 26.05
CA VAL A 586 11.72 5.55 25.15
C VAL A 586 11.45 6.86 25.87
N LYS A 587 11.26 7.94 25.10
CA LYS A 587 11.01 9.28 25.62
C LYS A 587 9.61 9.74 25.22
N GLU A 588 8.85 10.26 26.17
CA GLU A 588 7.57 10.93 25.89
C GLU A 588 7.86 12.42 25.61
N VAL A 589 7.45 12.92 24.44
CA VAL A 589 7.70 14.30 24.01
C VAL A 589 6.44 14.87 23.37
N GLY A 590 5.74 15.72 24.13
CA GLY A 590 4.45 16.27 23.71
C GLY A 590 3.42 15.14 23.46
N GLU A 591 2.82 15.13 22.27
CA GLU A 591 1.84 14.12 21.87
C GLU A 591 2.49 12.84 21.29
N TYR A 592 3.82 12.74 21.32
CA TYR A 592 4.54 11.63 20.71
C TYR A 592 5.28 10.78 21.73
N ILE A 593 5.46 9.50 21.35
CA ILE A 593 6.46 8.62 21.91
C ILE A 593 7.65 8.56 20.95
N ALA A 594 8.86 8.69 21.46
CA ALA A 594 10.08 8.75 20.69
C ALA A 594 10.95 7.49 20.94
N TYR A 595 11.22 6.73 19.88
CA TYR A 595 11.96 5.47 19.87
C TYR A 595 13.39 5.70 19.37
N PRO A 596 14.43 5.56 20.22
CA PRO A 596 15.81 5.73 19.80
C PRO A 596 16.20 4.69 18.73
N ILE A 597 16.76 5.15 17.63
CA ILE A 597 17.39 4.29 16.61
C ILE A 597 18.67 3.71 17.21
N ASP A 598 18.80 2.39 17.16
CA ASP A 598 19.99 1.68 17.65
C ASP A 598 20.81 0.99 16.54
N SER A 599 20.22 0.77 15.38
CA SER A 599 20.92 0.21 14.23
C SER A 599 20.31 0.64 12.90
N ILE A 600 21.16 0.76 11.89
CA ILE A 600 20.76 0.99 10.50
C ILE A 600 21.57 0.03 9.65
N LYS A 601 20.90 -0.80 8.85
CA LYS A 601 21.51 -1.76 7.92
C LYS A 601 20.99 -1.47 6.52
N VAL A 602 21.86 -1.54 5.54
CA VAL A 602 21.53 -1.36 4.13
C VAL A 602 21.76 -2.67 3.41
N LYS A 603 20.84 -3.04 2.55
CA LYS A 603 20.93 -4.23 1.71
C LYS A 603 20.36 -3.92 0.34
N ASP A 604 21.12 -4.26 -0.70
CA ASP A 604 20.62 -4.25 -2.06
C ASP A 604 19.61 -5.37 -2.28
N VAL A 605 18.52 -5.03 -2.95
CA VAL A 605 17.47 -5.97 -3.35
C VAL A 605 17.19 -5.84 -4.83
N GLU A 606 16.77 -6.96 -5.41
CA GLU A 606 16.33 -7.02 -6.81
C GLU A 606 14.86 -7.45 -6.86
N ASN A 607 14.04 -6.72 -7.63
CA ASN A 607 12.62 -7.03 -7.85
C ASN A 607 11.77 -7.14 -6.57
N GLU A 608 12.11 -6.40 -5.50
CA GLU A 608 11.29 -6.34 -4.29
C GLU A 608 10.02 -5.52 -4.56
N THR A 609 8.85 -6.09 -4.30
CA THR A 609 7.61 -5.33 -4.44
C THR A 609 7.47 -4.35 -3.28
N VAL A 610 7.39 -3.07 -3.60
CA VAL A 610 7.23 -1.99 -2.62
C VAL A 610 5.91 -1.25 -2.81
N TYR A 611 5.40 -0.65 -1.73
CA TYR A 611 4.08 -0.03 -1.64
C TYR A 611 4.18 1.35 -1.01
N ASN A 612 3.25 2.23 -1.37
CA ASN A 612 3.04 3.50 -0.68
C ASN A 612 1.57 3.91 -0.75
N LEU A 613 1.20 4.89 0.08
CA LEU A 613 -0.14 5.46 0.17
C LEU A 613 -0.07 6.96 -0.08
N GLU A 614 -1.12 7.49 -0.66
CA GLU A 614 -1.44 8.89 -0.63
C GLU A 614 -2.58 9.10 0.38
N VAL A 615 -2.39 10.05 1.30
CA VAL A 615 -3.28 10.26 2.44
C VAL A 615 -3.79 11.69 2.42
N GLU A 616 -5.10 11.84 2.62
CA GLU A 616 -5.82 13.10 2.61
C GLU A 616 -5.27 14.09 3.64
N GLU A 617 -5.23 15.37 3.31
CA GLU A 617 -4.86 16.55 4.13
C GLU A 617 -3.50 16.50 4.84
N ASP A 618 -3.24 15.51 5.70
CA ASP A 618 -2.05 15.50 6.57
C ASP A 618 -0.80 14.97 5.85
N ASN A 619 -0.92 14.43 4.64
CA ASN A 619 0.17 13.90 3.80
C ASN A 619 1.14 12.96 4.52
N SER A 620 0.63 12.20 5.48
CA SER A 620 1.41 11.35 6.35
C SER A 620 0.57 10.23 6.95
N TYR A 621 1.22 9.15 7.34
CA TYR A 621 0.59 8.04 8.03
C TYR A 621 1.57 7.34 8.96
N HIS A 622 1.09 6.40 9.77
CA HIS A 622 1.96 5.53 10.57
C HIS A 622 2.29 4.26 9.77
N ALA A 623 3.58 4.01 9.52
CA ALA A 623 4.08 2.77 8.95
C ALA A 623 5.14 2.15 9.87
N GLY A 624 5.06 0.83 10.10
CA GLY A 624 5.97 0.15 11.01
C GLY A 624 5.95 0.71 12.44
N TYR A 625 4.80 1.23 12.87
CA TYR A 625 4.54 1.90 14.17
C TYR A 625 5.06 3.34 14.30
N VAL A 626 5.61 3.94 13.25
CA VAL A 626 6.15 5.30 13.32
C VAL A 626 5.57 6.21 12.26
N ALA A 627 5.65 7.51 12.49
CA ALA A 627 5.15 8.53 11.61
C ALA A 627 6.06 8.68 10.37
N VAL A 628 5.46 8.54 9.19
CA VAL A 628 6.12 8.63 7.89
C VAL A 628 5.36 9.58 6.97
N HIS A 629 6.07 10.14 6.00
CA HIS A 629 5.46 10.98 4.97
C HIS A 629 4.88 10.11 3.85
N ASN A 630 3.73 10.53 3.30
CA ASN A 630 3.27 9.95 2.03
C ASN A 630 4.14 10.45 0.87
N CYS A 631 3.95 9.87 -0.32
CA CYS A 631 4.84 10.13 -1.44
C CYS A 631 4.69 11.52 -2.06
N THR A 632 3.59 12.26 -1.87
CA THR A 632 3.36 13.61 -2.40
C THR A 632 2.22 14.34 -1.72
N CYS A 633 2.32 15.66 -1.72
CA CYS A 633 1.20 16.55 -1.41
C CYS A 633 0.29 16.68 -2.64
N ALA A 634 -0.71 15.82 -2.77
CA ALA A 634 -1.63 15.81 -3.91
C ALA A 634 -2.71 16.90 -3.86
N THR A 635 -2.90 17.56 -2.72
CA THR A 635 -4.08 18.41 -2.54
C THR A 635 -3.92 19.86 -2.96
N GLY A 636 -2.71 20.31 -3.36
CA GLY A 636 -2.49 21.74 -3.72
C GLY A 636 -2.86 22.75 -2.62
N GLN A 637 -3.33 22.29 -1.45
CA GLN A 637 -3.66 23.17 -0.32
C GLN A 637 -2.41 23.54 0.46
N ASP A 638 -1.67 24.41 -0.13
CA ASP A 638 -0.43 24.98 0.38
C ASP A 638 -0.70 25.95 1.52
N GLY A 639 -0.46 25.54 2.73
CA GLY A 639 -0.54 26.47 3.87
C GLY A 639 -0.82 25.87 5.22
N LYS A 640 -1.32 24.62 5.30
CA LYS A 640 -1.71 24.02 6.59
C LYS A 640 -0.57 23.29 7.33
N CYS A 641 0.57 22.97 6.71
CA CYS A 641 1.69 22.31 7.41
C CYS A 641 2.53 23.25 8.30
N GLY A 642 2.29 24.59 8.23
CA GLY A 642 2.93 25.61 9.08
C GLY A 642 4.44 25.78 8.93
N LYS A 643 5.14 24.89 8.20
CA LYS A 643 6.61 24.88 8.09
C LYS A 643 7.15 24.59 6.69
N ARG A 644 6.36 24.82 5.64
CA ARG A 644 6.74 24.54 4.25
C ARG A 644 8.09 25.16 3.85
N TYR A 645 8.38 26.35 4.32
CA TYR A 645 9.56 27.15 3.99
C TYR A 645 10.52 27.36 5.16
N GLY A 646 10.33 26.72 6.29
CA GLY A 646 11.09 26.97 7.52
C GLY A 646 12.30 26.04 7.73
N TRP A 647 12.88 25.47 6.66
CA TRP A 647 13.91 24.44 6.78
C TRP A 647 15.16 24.76 5.97
N GLN A 648 16.31 24.27 6.49
CA GLN A 648 17.58 24.17 5.78
C GLN A 648 17.73 22.75 5.24
N LEU A 649 17.67 22.57 3.94
CA LEU A 649 17.71 21.29 3.27
C LEU A 649 19.04 21.14 2.51
N GLY A 650 20.03 20.51 3.14
CA GLY A 650 21.36 20.34 2.59
C GLY A 650 22.01 21.70 2.22
N LYS A 651 22.47 21.83 0.97
CA LYS A 651 23.06 23.07 0.42
C LYS A 651 22.05 24.05 -0.19
N LEU A 652 20.74 23.71 -0.20
CA LEU A 652 19.70 24.56 -0.73
C LEU A 652 19.51 25.78 0.18
N PRO A 653 19.02 26.92 -0.34
CA PRO A 653 18.75 28.12 0.49
C PRO A 653 17.75 27.79 1.60
N PHE A 654 17.94 28.43 2.77
CA PHE A 654 16.94 28.37 3.85
C PHE A 654 15.57 28.83 3.32
N GLY A 655 14.54 28.09 3.66
CA GLY A 655 13.20 28.34 3.16
C GLY A 655 12.90 27.71 1.78
N TYR A 656 13.76 26.83 1.28
CA TYR A 656 13.44 26.05 0.08
C TYR A 656 12.27 25.11 0.35
N ASP A 657 11.35 25.01 -0.60
CA ASP A 657 10.15 24.19 -0.46
C ASP A 657 10.50 22.70 -0.50
N HIS A 658 10.36 21.98 0.63
CA HIS A 658 10.69 20.56 0.74
C HIS A 658 9.87 19.63 -0.16
N LYS A 659 8.73 20.09 -0.69
CA LYS A 659 7.89 19.34 -1.64
C LYS A 659 8.59 19.07 -2.97
N PHE A 660 9.65 19.79 -3.29
CA PHE A 660 10.38 19.68 -4.54
C PHE A 660 11.73 18.97 -4.41
N ILE A 661 11.86 18.10 -3.39
CA ILE A 661 13.03 17.24 -3.22
C ILE A 661 12.65 15.80 -3.56
N TYR A 662 13.21 15.27 -4.63
CA TYR A 662 12.87 13.96 -5.21
C TYR A 662 14.12 13.10 -5.41
N SER A 663 13.95 11.78 -5.48
CA SER A 663 15.05 10.82 -5.72
C SER A 663 15.57 10.85 -7.17
N GLU A 664 14.73 11.29 -8.10
CA GLU A 664 15.07 11.46 -9.51
C GLU A 664 14.70 12.88 -9.94
N ILE A 665 15.33 13.39 -10.99
CA ILE A 665 14.87 14.61 -11.66
C ILE A 665 13.63 14.22 -12.49
N GLY A 666 12.48 14.12 -11.83
CA GLY A 666 11.23 13.75 -12.45
C GLY A 666 10.46 14.93 -13.01
N TYR A 667 9.44 14.61 -13.79
CA TYR A 667 8.55 15.57 -14.44
C TYR A 667 7.11 15.40 -13.93
N ASN A 668 6.23 16.35 -14.21
CA ASN A 668 4.78 16.15 -14.15
C ASN A 668 4.24 16.08 -15.59
N LEU A 669 4.28 14.90 -16.18
CA LEU A 669 3.89 14.66 -17.56
C LEU A 669 2.63 13.79 -17.66
N LYS A 670 1.83 13.72 -16.58
CA LYS A 670 0.55 12.99 -16.61
C LYS A 670 -0.45 13.67 -17.53
N THR A 671 -1.26 12.86 -18.21
CA THR A 671 -2.48 13.34 -18.86
C THR A 671 -3.67 13.27 -17.90
N THR A 672 -4.82 13.81 -18.31
CA THR A 672 -6.06 13.77 -17.56
C THR A 672 -6.89 12.55 -17.93
N ASP A 673 -7.79 12.10 -17.04
CA ASP A 673 -8.80 11.08 -17.38
C ASP A 673 -9.72 11.53 -18.51
N LEU A 674 -10.02 12.82 -18.62
CA LEU A 674 -10.79 13.37 -19.72
C LEU A 674 -10.14 13.15 -21.09
N ALA A 675 -8.81 13.14 -21.18
CA ALA A 675 -8.11 12.83 -22.42
C ALA A 675 -7.97 11.32 -22.65
N ALA A 676 -8.14 10.50 -21.63
CA ALA A 676 -8.07 9.04 -21.71
C ALA A 676 -9.43 8.40 -22.03
N ALA A 677 -10.52 9.05 -21.64
CA ALA A 677 -11.91 8.66 -21.90
C ALA A 677 -12.29 8.78 -23.38
#